data_6db8f16df0dd2b434f3dfe71afbaa1ed
#
_entry.id   6db8f16df0dd2b434f3dfe71afbaa1ed
#
_cell.length_a   1.000
_cell.length_b   1.000
_cell.length_c   1.000
_cell.angle_alpha   90.00
_cell.angle_beta   90.00
_cell.angle_gamma   90.00
#
_symmetry.space_group_name_H-M   'P 1'
#
loop_
_entity.id
_entity.type
_entity.pdbx_description
1 polymer ?
#
loop_
_entity_poly.entity_id
_entity_poly.type
_entity_poly.pdbx_seq_one_letter_code
_entity_poly.pdbx_strand_id
1 'polypeptide(L)'
;MRRWRAAPGAVLLALPLLALSACSSAPASEQVQVDGGPASATDAASVTLDATIYVPDTVPAPAVVLAHGFGGSKADLEERATRLSQSGYVVVAYSARGFGLSTGQISMNAPDFEIADASAIVDFLATRDDVTLDGTGDPRVGFAGGSYGGALALMAAGYDPRVDAIAADITWNDLESSLFGQSAPDAQPAAGVFKALWTGNFFGVGVVNRDGTVTACGRFSPQWCTAYTDAAAFGTVSAASRELMAASSPSSISSRIAAPTLISAGQSDSLFPIGQANATAEQIMAAHPQTPVKVVWHGGGHDGGIDESERLDDLVTGWFDAHLAGAAEMSTAFEVTDTTGTISVQNSGTAPVVLQADSYPGVGGQRVQEVPLVGGLQRVLAPAGGLPSQVTSVPGLGSTGGLVEFPVPGQSAIFQSAPLTEPMTIIGSSTVTLTVASVDGEQPEETALFASLRIVSPSGRATLPAGLVAPISLRGLNGEPRQVSVTLPAIVTTAGVGDSLRLVVSTTDFAYRLPQQPVLYDIGLAAPGVTVPLVDTEPVSTGVAPIWWIVGAAGIVALIVVVVIRLRPRHDRVAVRPDGDAPLAITGLTKRYGDDYLAVDDLTFTVQPGMVLGLLGPNGAGKTTTMRMAMGLIMPTAGHVAAFGQPVYAGAPVLARIGALVEGPGFLPHLTGRQNLDLFWRAAGRGDADPSLDEVLDIADLGSAVDKKVRTYSQGMRQRLGIAQAMLGKPDLLLLDEPTNGLDPPQIKAMRDVLHRYADSGRTVIISSHLLGEVEQTCTDVVVMHRGRLVGAGRVADLLSSTAGRRLEDVFLEIVGDDLTVGLP
;
A
#
# COMPACT_ATOMS: atom_id res chain seq x y z
N MET A 1 9.18 24.93 -79.49
CA MET A 1 7.88 24.38 -79.96
C MET A 1 7.38 23.36 -78.92
N ARG A 2 6.20 23.69 -78.40
CA ARG A 2 5.08 22.78 -78.02
C ARG A 2 5.45 21.60 -77.08
N ARG A 3 4.79 21.23 -76.02
CA ARG A 3 3.46 21.56 -75.47
C ARG A 3 3.37 20.92 -74.05
N TRP A 4 2.82 21.64 -73.16
CA TRP A 4 1.93 21.34 -72.03
C TRP A 4 1.30 19.93 -72.01
N ARG A 5 1.21 19.35 -70.80
CA ARG A 5 0.02 18.74 -70.19
C ARG A 5 0.26 18.49 -68.69
N ALA A 6 -0.38 19.23 -67.93
CA ALA A 6 -1.42 19.08 -66.94
C ALA A 6 -1.26 17.94 -65.91
N ALA A 7 -1.22 18.29 -64.64
CA ALA A 7 -1.40 17.46 -63.44
C ALA A 7 -2.88 17.13 -63.22
N PRO A 8 -3.23 16.12 -62.46
CA PRO A 8 -4.40 16.16 -61.62
C PRO A 8 -4.06 16.08 -60.12
N GLY A 9 -4.71 16.95 -59.45
CA GLY A 9 -5.12 17.18 -58.11
C GLY A 9 -4.87 16.11 -57.01
N ALA A 10 -4.08 16.47 -56.03
CA ALA A 10 -4.12 15.83 -54.72
C ALA A 10 -5.19 16.53 -53.91
N VAL A 11 -6.29 15.83 -53.63
CA VAL A 11 -7.27 16.21 -52.60
C VAL A 11 -6.65 15.95 -51.24
N LEU A 12 -6.24 17.01 -50.60
CA LEU A 12 -5.92 17.02 -49.16
C LEU A 12 -7.25 16.91 -48.36
N LEU A 13 -7.55 15.72 -47.89
CA LEU A 13 -8.47 15.55 -46.76
C LEU A 13 -7.73 15.92 -45.47
N ALA A 14 -7.86 17.18 -45.08
CA ALA A 14 -7.53 17.63 -43.75
C ALA A 14 -8.66 17.17 -42.80
N LEU A 15 -8.42 16.09 -42.06
CA LEU A 15 -9.18 15.80 -40.82
C LEU A 15 -8.64 16.74 -39.73
N PRO A 16 -9.50 17.51 -39.06
CA PRO A 16 -9.09 18.22 -37.88
C PRO A 16 -8.99 17.19 -36.74
N LEU A 17 -7.78 16.83 -36.35
CA LEU A 17 -7.52 16.33 -35.00
C LEU A 17 -7.73 17.52 -34.06
N LEU A 18 -8.95 17.68 -33.58
CA LEU A 18 -9.20 18.40 -32.35
C LEU A 18 -8.70 17.51 -31.21
N ALA A 19 -7.42 17.63 -30.89
CA ALA A 19 -6.94 17.27 -29.57
C ALA A 19 -7.49 18.33 -28.62
N LEU A 20 -8.62 18.03 -28.00
CA LEU A 20 -9.04 18.68 -26.77
C LEU A 20 -8.07 18.23 -25.67
N SER A 21 -6.97 18.95 -25.52
CA SER A 21 -6.24 18.98 -24.25
C SER A 21 -7.13 19.76 -23.28
N ALA A 22 -8.03 19.07 -22.64
CA ALA A 22 -8.63 19.58 -21.42
C ALA A 22 -7.53 19.60 -20.36
N CYS A 23 -6.92 20.75 -20.11
CA CYS A 23 -6.28 21.00 -18.83
C CYS A 23 -7.42 20.91 -17.81
N SER A 24 -7.55 19.79 -17.09
CA SER A 24 -8.42 19.72 -15.93
C SER A 24 -7.76 20.61 -14.85
N SER A 25 -8.31 21.81 -14.70
CA SER A 25 -8.02 22.62 -13.52
C SER A 25 -8.45 21.82 -12.29
N ALA A 26 -7.74 21.97 -11.17
CA ALA A 26 -8.21 21.41 -9.91
C ALA A 26 -9.66 21.86 -9.68
N PRO A 27 -10.58 20.97 -9.22
CA PRO A 27 -11.96 21.33 -8.98
C PRO A 27 -12.05 22.48 -7.96
N ALA A 28 -13.08 23.29 -8.08
CA ALA A 28 -13.35 24.33 -7.09
C ALA A 28 -13.59 23.67 -5.74
N SER A 29 -12.92 24.12 -4.68
CA SER A 29 -13.12 23.58 -3.33
C SER A 29 -13.45 24.70 -2.34
N GLU A 30 -14.35 24.38 -1.39
CA GLU A 30 -14.87 25.27 -0.36
C GLU A 30 -14.72 24.63 1.02
N GLN A 31 -14.12 25.35 1.96
CA GLN A 31 -14.06 24.92 3.37
C GLN A 31 -15.37 25.35 4.06
N VAL A 32 -16.07 24.38 4.64
CA VAL A 32 -17.34 24.63 5.32
C VAL A 32 -17.35 23.99 6.72
N GLN A 33 -18.21 24.55 7.57
CA GLN A 33 -18.57 23.92 8.84
C GLN A 33 -20.04 23.51 8.76
N VAL A 34 -20.33 22.25 9.06
CA VAL A 34 -21.69 21.71 9.09
C VAL A 34 -22.09 21.46 10.54
N ASP A 35 -23.27 21.90 10.90
CA ASP A 35 -23.85 21.58 12.21
C ASP A 35 -24.28 20.11 12.22
N GLY A 36 -23.60 19.29 13.04
CA GLY A 36 -23.88 17.87 13.18
C GLY A 36 -24.95 17.58 14.25
N GLY A 37 -25.00 16.31 14.66
CA GLY A 37 -25.86 15.83 15.73
C GLY A 37 -25.49 16.38 17.12
N PRO A 38 -26.15 15.89 18.19
CA PRO A 38 -25.93 16.37 19.56
C PRO A 38 -24.51 16.08 20.07
N ALA A 39 -23.97 16.96 20.91
CA ALA A 39 -22.61 16.84 21.44
C ALA A 39 -22.46 15.63 22.37
N SER A 40 -23.51 15.30 23.16
CA SER A 40 -23.56 14.11 24.02
C SER A 40 -25.01 13.74 24.34
N ALA A 41 -25.24 12.62 25.00
CA ALA A 41 -26.59 12.20 25.46
C ALA A 41 -27.26 13.20 26.44
N THR A 42 -26.48 14.09 27.06
CA THR A 42 -26.99 15.10 27.99
C THR A 42 -26.83 16.54 27.51
N ASP A 43 -26.18 16.73 26.37
CA ASP A 43 -25.96 18.02 25.72
C ASP A 43 -26.49 17.98 24.28
N ALA A 44 -27.63 18.62 24.06
CA ALA A 44 -28.29 18.69 22.76
C ALA A 44 -27.68 19.76 21.80
N ALA A 45 -26.64 20.49 22.25
CA ALA A 45 -25.92 21.40 21.35
C ALA A 45 -25.32 20.62 20.19
N SER A 46 -25.44 21.16 18.97
CA SER A 46 -24.85 20.53 17.78
C SER A 46 -23.32 20.51 17.86
N VAL A 47 -22.69 19.43 17.40
CA VAL A 47 -21.26 19.44 17.13
C VAL A 47 -21.02 20.20 15.82
N THR A 48 -19.82 20.75 15.67
CA THR A 48 -19.38 21.37 14.42
C THR A 48 -18.49 20.41 13.66
N LEU A 49 -18.87 20.07 12.43
CA LEU A 49 -18.13 19.20 11.55
C LEU A 49 -17.30 20.04 10.56
N ASP A 50 -16.00 19.79 10.53
CA ASP A 50 -15.07 20.42 9.59
C ASP A 50 -15.07 19.65 8.27
N ALA A 51 -15.55 20.29 7.19
CA ALA A 51 -15.70 19.67 5.88
C ALA A 51 -15.07 20.51 4.77
N THR A 52 -14.79 19.86 3.64
CA THR A 52 -14.39 20.46 2.37
C THR A 52 -15.35 19.95 1.30
N ILE A 53 -15.96 20.88 0.56
CA ILE A 53 -16.82 20.58 -0.58
C ILE A 53 -16.00 20.76 -1.84
N TYR A 54 -15.99 19.76 -2.72
CA TYR A 54 -15.39 19.82 -4.05
C TYR A 54 -16.53 19.86 -5.07
N VAL A 55 -16.52 20.87 -5.93
CA VAL A 55 -17.61 21.13 -6.88
C VAL A 55 -17.13 20.83 -8.29
N PRO A 56 -17.81 19.98 -9.05
CA PRO A 56 -17.47 19.68 -10.45
C PRO A 56 -17.77 20.85 -11.38
N ASP A 57 -17.22 20.81 -12.60
CA ASP A 57 -17.42 21.87 -13.61
C ASP A 57 -18.89 22.00 -14.06
N THR A 58 -19.66 20.92 -13.93
CA THR A 58 -21.09 20.90 -14.35
C THR A 58 -21.98 20.64 -13.13
N VAL A 59 -22.87 21.58 -12.85
CA VAL A 59 -23.84 21.51 -11.73
C VAL A 59 -25.25 21.85 -12.25
N PRO A 60 -26.35 21.37 -11.61
CA PRO A 60 -26.35 20.51 -10.44
C PRO A 60 -25.87 19.09 -10.76
N ALA A 61 -25.19 18.43 -9.79
CA ALA A 61 -24.64 17.10 -9.90
C ALA A 61 -25.03 16.23 -8.70
N PRO A 62 -25.02 14.88 -8.83
CA PRO A 62 -25.16 13.99 -7.68
C PRO A 62 -24.04 14.24 -6.67
N ALA A 63 -24.32 13.96 -5.38
CA ALA A 63 -23.34 14.14 -4.32
C ALA A 63 -22.72 12.82 -3.86
N VAL A 64 -21.48 12.87 -3.37
CA VAL A 64 -20.81 11.76 -2.67
C VAL A 64 -20.24 12.27 -1.35
N VAL A 65 -20.58 11.61 -0.25
CA VAL A 65 -19.98 11.84 1.07
C VAL A 65 -18.87 10.85 1.31
N LEU A 66 -17.66 11.33 1.55
CA LEU A 66 -16.48 10.53 1.88
C LEU A 66 -16.23 10.54 3.39
N ALA A 67 -16.12 9.36 3.98
CA ALA A 67 -15.81 9.14 5.38
C ALA A 67 -14.44 8.49 5.55
N HIS A 68 -13.58 9.08 6.39
CA HIS A 68 -12.22 8.60 6.64
C HIS A 68 -12.17 7.40 7.61
N GLY A 69 -11.05 6.65 7.59
CA GLY A 69 -10.75 5.61 8.55
C GLY A 69 -10.45 6.16 9.96
N PHE A 70 -10.46 5.29 10.97
CA PHE A 70 -10.21 5.71 12.36
C PHE A 70 -8.83 6.36 12.51
N GLY A 71 -8.78 7.53 13.15
CA GLY A 71 -7.54 8.31 13.32
C GLY A 71 -7.27 9.30 12.21
N GLY A 72 -7.97 9.20 11.09
CA GLY A 72 -7.84 10.09 9.93
C GLY A 72 -8.62 11.40 10.06
N SER A 73 -8.71 12.11 8.94
CA SER A 73 -9.40 13.40 8.80
C SER A 73 -9.82 13.61 7.34
N LYS A 74 -10.49 14.71 7.05
CA LYS A 74 -10.81 15.09 5.67
C LYS A 74 -9.59 15.26 4.76
N ALA A 75 -8.41 15.54 5.32
CA ALA A 75 -7.17 15.70 4.54
C ALA A 75 -6.75 14.38 3.86
N ASP A 76 -7.03 13.24 4.49
CA ASP A 76 -6.70 11.92 3.93
C ASP A 76 -7.61 11.52 2.76
N LEU A 77 -8.68 12.30 2.54
CA LEU A 77 -9.69 12.07 1.50
C LEU A 77 -9.51 12.98 0.28
N GLU A 78 -8.57 13.93 0.31
CA GLU A 78 -8.41 15.00 -0.68
C GLU A 78 -8.23 14.45 -2.10
N GLU A 79 -7.36 13.46 -2.27
CA GLU A 79 -7.07 12.87 -3.58
C GLU A 79 -8.32 12.19 -4.17
N ARG A 80 -8.99 11.35 -3.38
CA ARG A 80 -10.22 10.66 -3.78
C ARG A 80 -11.36 11.67 -4.06
N ALA A 81 -11.51 12.70 -3.22
CA ALA A 81 -12.50 13.74 -3.40
C ALA A 81 -12.27 14.53 -4.69
N THR A 82 -11.02 14.87 -4.99
CA THR A 82 -10.64 15.54 -6.23
C THR A 82 -10.98 14.67 -7.44
N ARG A 83 -10.67 13.39 -7.43
CA ARG A 83 -10.95 12.44 -8.51
C ARG A 83 -12.44 12.29 -8.78
N LEU A 84 -13.25 12.08 -7.72
CA LEU A 84 -14.71 11.98 -7.85
C LEU A 84 -15.32 13.30 -8.33
N SER A 85 -14.83 14.46 -7.89
CA SER A 85 -15.32 15.74 -8.38
C SER A 85 -14.99 15.95 -9.86
N GLN A 86 -13.81 15.55 -10.32
CA GLN A 86 -13.45 15.54 -11.75
C GLN A 86 -14.32 14.56 -12.56
N SER A 87 -14.83 13.51 -11.93
CA SER A 87 -15.80 12.57 -12.54
C SER A 87 -17.24 13.08 -12.53
N GLY A 88 -17.49 14.30 -11.99
CA GLY A 88 -18.80 14.95 -12.09
C GLY A 88 -19.66 14.91 -10.83
N TYR A 89 -19.09 14.66 -9.66
CA TYR A 89 -19.81 14.63 -8.38
C TYR A 89 -19.52 15.88 -7.53
N VAL A 90 -20.52 16.36 -6.81
CA VAL A 90 -20.31 17.24 -5.65
C VAL A 90 -19.81 16.37 -4.51
N VAL A 91 -18.60 16.58 -4.02
CA VAL A 91 -17.99 15.69 -3.00
C VAL A 91 -17.82 16.40 -1.67
N VAL A 92 -18.34 15.79 -0.61
CA VAL A 92 -18.14 16.23 0.78
C VAL A 92 -17.09 15.33 1.42
N ALA A 93 -15.89 15.85 1.66
CA ALA A 93 -14.91 15.24 2.53
C ALA A 93 -14.96 15.90 3.90
N TYR A 94 -15.24 15.16 4.96
CA TYR A 94 -15.36 15.72 6.29
C TYR A 94 -14.54 14.93 7.33
N SER A 95 -14.17 15.62 8.40
CA SER A 95 -13.61 14.99 9.59
C SER A 95 -14.75 14.57 10.52
N ALA A 96 -14.83 13.30 10.89
CA ALA A 96 -15.83 12.82 11.83
C ALA A 96 -15.66 13.49 13.21
N ARG A 97 -16.73 13.48 14.04
CA ARG A 97 -16.68 14.03 15.39
C ARG A 97 -15.50 13.46 16.19
N GLY A 98 -14.80 14.31 16.94
CA GLY A 98 -13.61 13.93 17.69
C GLY A 98 -12.33 13.82 16.85
N PHE A 99 -12.38 13.96 15.50
CA PHE A 99 -11.22 13.93 14.62
C PHE A 99 -10.99 15.28 13.91
N GLY A 100 -9.78 15.50 13.42
CA GLY A 100 -9.42 16.73 12.75
C GLY A 100 -9.81 17.99 13.54
N LEU A 101 -10.50 18.92 12.90
CA LEU A 101 -11.03 20.14 13.54
C LEU A 101 -12.50 19.99 13.97
N SER A 102 -13.16 18.86 13.72
CA SER A 102 -14.56 18.63 14.13
C SER A 102 -14.70 18.49 15.65
N THR A 103 -15.72 19.07 16.25
CA THR A 103 -15.97 19.00 17.69
C THR A 103 -16.63 17.67 18.10
N GLY A 104 -16.99 17.48 19.36
CA GLY A 104 -17.62 16.26 19.86
C GLY A 104 -16.64 15.19 20.31
N GLN A 105 -17.18 14.02 20.65
CA GLN A 105 -16.43 12.85 21.17
C GLN A 105 -16.61 11.66 20.21
N ILE A 106 -15.61 10.79 20.16
CA ILE A 106 -15.63 9.55 19.39
C ILE A 106 -16.62 8.57 20.04
N SER A 107 -17.66 8.19 19.31
CA SER A 107 -18.70 7.25 19.75
C SER A 107 -18.87 6.04 18.82
N MET A 108 -17.87 5.78 17.98
CA MET A 108 -17.75 4.56 17.16
C MET A 108 -18.95 4.30 16.22
N ASN A 109 -19.37 5.31 15.46
CA ASN A 109 -20.52 5.25 14.55
C ASN A 109 -21.86 4.98 15.25
N ALA A 110 -22.01 5.50 16.48
CA ALA A 110 -23.26 5.35 17.21
C ALA A 110 -24.40 6.10 16.53
N PRO A 111 -25.64 5.55 16.54
CA PRO A 111 -26.80 6.14 15.84
C PRO A 111 -27.09 7.57 16.24
N ASP A 112 -27.04 7.87 17.55
CA ASP A 112 -27.37 9.19 18.10
C ASP A 112 -26.26 10.23 17.88
N PHE A 113 -25.10 9.83 17.35
CA PHE A 113 -23.91 10.67 17.24
C PHE A 113 -23.37 10.72 15.81
N GLU A 114 -22.42 9.85 15.43
CA GLU A 114 -21.81 9.90 14.09
C GLU A 114 -22.83 9.68 12.96
N ILE A 115 -23.86 8.86 13.18
CA ILE A 115 -24.90 8.66 12.16
C ILE A 115 -25.83 9.85 12.10
N ALA A 116 -26.15 10.49 13.21
CA ALA A 116 -26.85 11.77 13.22
C ALA A 116 -26.06 12.86 12.49
N ASP A 117 -24.72 12.86 12.61
CA ASP A 117 -23.83 13.74 11.84
C ASP A 117 -23.95 13.47 10.32
N ALA A 118 -23.94 12.18 9.93
CA ALA A 118 -24.10 11.80 8.52
C ALA A 118 -25.44 12.28 7.95
N SER A 119 -26.54 12.12 8.69
CA SER A 119 -27.87 12.66 8.29
C SER A 119 -27.87 14.19 8.22
N ALA A 120 -27.18 14.88 9.12
CA ALA A 120 -27.04 16.33 9.06
C ALA A 120 -26.25 16.80 7.82
N ILE A 121 -25.29 16.02 7.36
CA ILE A 121 -24.59 16.28 6.08
C ILE A 121 -25.56 16.10 4.89
N VAL A 122 -26.42 15.08 4.92
CA VAL A 122 -27.48 14.89 3.89
C VAL A 122 -28.45 16.08 3.90
N ASP A 123 -28.87 16.55 5.09
CA ASP A 123 -29.71 17.75 5.23
C ASP A 123 -29.01 19.00 4.66
N PHE A 124 -27.72 19.16 4.92
CA PHE A 124 -26.91 20.26 4.37
C PHE A 124 -26.85 20.19 2.85
N LEU A 125 -26.61 19.01 2.27
CA LEU A 125 -26.59 18.80 0.82
C LEU A 125 -27.92 19.14 0.17
N ALA A 126 -29.06 18.85 0.82
CA ALA A 126 -30.39 19.17 0.34
C ALA A 126 -30.65 20.67 0.24
N THR A 127 -29.84 21.53 0.87
CA THR A 127 -29.95 23.00 0.80
C THR A 127 -29.13 23.63 -0.30
N ARG A 128 -28.29 22.85 -1.00
CA ARG A 128 -27.35 23.37 -1.98
C ARG A 128 -27.95 23.39 -3.40
N ASP A 129 -27.71 24.47 -4.10
CA ASP A 129 -28.20 24.64 -5.48
C ASP A 129 -27.37 23.85 -6.51
N ASP A 130 -26.15 23.44 -6.14
CA ASP A 130 -25.23 22.67 -6.98
C ASP A 130 -25.41 21.14 -6.85
N VAL A 131 -26.32 20.68 -5.96
CA VAL A 131 -26.63 19.26 -5.75
C VAL A 131 -27.93 18.88 -6.45
N THR A 132 -27.94 17.76 -7.16
CA THR A 132 -29.16 17.19 -7.76
C THR A 132 -30.07 16.66 -6.66
N LEU A 133 -31.36 17.02 -6.73
CA LEU A 133 -32.38 16.53 -5.79
C LEU A 133 -33.30 15.54 -6.48
N ASP A 134 -33.66 14.44 -5.82
CA ASP A 134 -34.70 13.49 -6.25
C ASP A 134 -36.07 13.90 -5.75
N GLY A 135 -36.13 14.77 -4.75
CA GLY A 135 -37.34 15.32 -4.18
C GLY A 135 -37.06 16.52 -3.27
N THR A 136 -38.09 17.09 -2.66
CA THR A 136 -37.90 18.18 -1.69
C THR A 136 -37.18 17.66 -0.43
N GLY A 137 -35.96 18.18 -0.18
CA GLY A 137 -35.15 17.75 0.96
C GLY A 137 -34.45 16.39 0.76
N ASP A 138 -34.41 15.88 -0.46
CA ASP A 138 -33.93 14.57 -0.84
C ASP A 138 -32.82 14.71 -1.90
N PRO A 139 -31.56 14.90 -1.47
CA PRO A 139 -30.42 15.01 -2.39
C PRO A 139 -30.04 13.63 -2.92
N ARG A 140 -29.72 13.54 -4.21
CA ARG A 140 -29.15 12.32 -4.79
C ARG A 140 -27.74 12.12 -4.27
N VAL A 141 -27.58 11.18 -3.33
CA VAL A 141 -26.34 11.07 -2.56
C VAL A 141 -25.86 9.64 -2.36
N GLY A 142 -24.56 9.43 -2.56
CA GLY A 142 -23.86 8.21 -2.20
C GLY A 142 -22.90 8.42 -1.02
N PHE A 143 -22.59 7.33 -0.31
CA PHE A 143 -21.60 7.31 0.77
C PHE A 143 -20.46 6.34 0.42
N ALA A 144 -19.21 6.77 0.64
CA ALA A 144 -18.06 5.89 0.52
C ALA A 144 -17.07 6.07 1.67
N GLY A 145 -16.46 4.97 2.08
CA GLY A 145 -15.40 4.99 3.08
C GLY A 145 -14.78 3.63 3.32
N GLY A 146 -13.60 3.65 3.92
CA GLY A 146 -12.90 2.44 4.37
C GLY A 146 -12.86 2.34 5.88
N SER A 147 -12.81 1.12 6.43
CA SER A 147 -12.70 0.86 7.87
C SER A 147 -13.82 1.55 8.67
N TYR A 148 -13.48 2.47 9.55
CA TYR A 148 -14.43 3.29 10.31
C TYR A 148 -15.42 4.01 9.39
N GLY A 149 -14.93 4.59 8.28
CA GLY A 149 -15.77 5.26 7.28
C GLY A 149 -16.65 4.28 6.49
N GLY A 150 -16.21 3.04 6.28
CA GLY A 150 -17.00 2.01 5.62
C GLY A 150 -18.22 1.59 6.44
N ALA A 151 -18.03 1.39 7.75
CA ALA A 151 -19.15 1.12 8.65
C ALA A 151 -20.10 2.31 8.75
N LEU A 152 -19.57 3.53 8.75
CA LEU A 152 -20.40 4.74 8.72
C LEU A 152 -21.26 4.78 7.46
N ALA A 153 -20.72 4.46 6.29
CA ALA A 153 -21.46 4.44 5.03
C ALA A 153 -22.62 3.42 5.08
N LEU A 154 -22.36 2.21 5.58
CA LEU A 154 -23.39 1.18 5.78
C LEU A 154 -24.48 1.62 6.79
N MET A 155 -24.04 2.14 7.95
CA MET A 155 -24.94 2.60 9.00
C MET A 155 -25.79 3.79 8.53
N ALA A 156 -25.19 4.77 7.83
CA ALA A 156 -25.92 5.91 7.29
C ALA A 156 -27.07 5.48 6.41
N ALA A 157 -26.87 4.56 5.47
CA ALA A 157 -27.94 4.06 4.59
C ALA A 157 -29.00 3.23 5.32
N GLY A 158 -28.65 2.57 6.42
CA GLY A 158 -29.62 1.84 7.23
C GLY A 158 -30.50 2.75 8.10
N TYR A 159 -30.05 3.97 8.39
CA TYR A 159 -30.77 4.96 9.21
C TYR A 159 -31.41 6.07 8.38
N ASP A 160 -30.81 6.46 7.25
CA ASP A 160 -31.30 7.52 6.39
C ASP A 160 -31.67 6.95 5.01
N PRO A 161 -32.97 6.82 4.69
CA PRO A 161 -33.42 6.21 3.42
C PRO A 161 -33.16 7.10 2.19
N ARG A 162 -32.62 8.29 2.34
CA ARG A 162 -32.20 9.18 1.24
C ARG A 162 -30.83 8.83 0.68
N VAL A 163 -30.11 7.86 1.28
CA VAL A 163 -28.84 7.38 0.74
C VAL A 163 -29.11 6.43 -0.42
N ASP A 164 -28.68 6.81 -1.63
CA ASP A 164 -29.00 6.11 -2.89
C ASP A 164 -27.99 5.03 -3.26
N ALA A 165 -26.73 5.15 -2.84
CA ALA A 165 -25.70 4.14 -3.13
C ALA A 165 -24.58 4.14 -2.07
N ILE A 166 -23.97 2.98 -1.86
CA ILE A 166 -22.91 2.81 -0.86
C ILE A 166 -21.70 2.12 -1.49
N ALA A 167 -20.49 2.56 -1.07
CA ALA A 167 -19.24 1.84 -1.28
C ALA A 167 -18.49 1.72 0.05
N ALA A 168 -18.46 0.51 0.63
CA ALA A 168 -17.85 0.21 1.93
C ALA A 168 -16.68 -0.73 1.76
N ASP A 169 -15.51 -0.32 2.25
CA ASP A 169 -14.26 -1.08 2.14
C ASP A 169 -13.72 -1.47 3.52
N ILE A 170 -13.08 -2.65 3.62
CA ILE A 170 -12.37 -3.19 4.80
C ILE A 170 -13.04 -2.85 6.15
N THR A 171 -14.32 -3.14 6.29
CA THR A 171 -15.07 -2.73 7.48
C THR A 171 -15.74 -3.90 8.21
N TRP A 172 -16.30 -3.62 9.39
CA TRP A 172 -16.98 -4.63 10.20
C TRP A 172 -18.47 -4.74 9.86
N ASN A 173 -18.99 -5.93 10.06
CA ASN A 173 -20.42 -6.21 10.17
C ASN A 173 -20.89 -6.12 11.63
N ASP A 174 -20.13 -6.77 12.51
CA ASP A 174 -20.40 -6.83 13.94
C ASP A 174 -19.14 -6.50 14.74
N LEU A 175 -19.18 -5.45 15.54
CA LEU A 175 -18.02 -4.91 16.23
C LEU A 175 -17.56 -5.81 17.39
N GLU A 176 -18.51 -6.48 18.09
CA GLU A 176 -18.14 -7.44 19.14
C GLU A 176 -17.34 -8.59 18.57
N SER A 177 -17.85 -9.26 17.53
CA SER A 177 -17.16 -10.40 16.90
C SER A 177 -15.86 -9.98 16.19
N SER A 178 -15.77 -8.72 15.74
CA SER A 178 -14.53 -8.18 15.15
C SER A 178 -13.43 -7.98 16.18
N LEU A 179 -13.76 -7.46 17.37
CA LEU A 179 -12.80 -7.16 18.43
C LEU A 179 -12.58 -8.34 19.38
N PHE A 180 -13.57 -9.22 19.52
CA PHE A 180 -13.50 -10.48 20.27
C PHE A 180 -13.73 -11.63 19.33
N GLY A 181 -12.68 -12.04 18.62
CA GLY A 181 -12.74 -13.06 17.59
C GLY A 181 -13.16 -14.42 18.15
N GLN A 182 -14.16 -15.05 17.52
CA GLN A 182 -14.63 -16.40 17.85
C GLN A 182 -14.86 -17.20 16.57
N SER A 183 -14.01 -18.19 16.35
CA SER A 183 -14.06 -19.06 15.16
C SER A 183 -14.72 -20.43 15.43
N ALA A 184 -15.22 -20.60 16.64
CA ALA A 184 -15.96 -21.81 17.05
C ALA A 184 -17.38 -21.43 17.49
N PRO A 185 -18.34 -21.25 16.55
CA PRO A 185 -19.67 -20.69 16.84
C PRO A 185 -20.48 -21.56 17.82
N ASP A 186 -20.22 -22.86 17.88
CA ASP A 186 -20.89 -23.80 18.78
C ASP A 186 -20.30 -23.77 20.21
N ALA A 187 -19.18 -23.03 20.42
CA ALA A 187 -18.57 -22.90 21.75
C ALA A 187 -19.40 -21.96 22.65
N GLN A 188 -19.89 -22.48 23.75
CA GLN A 188 -20.62 -21.69 24.75
C GLN A 188 -19.70 -21.30 25.91
N PRO A 189 -19.82 -20.07 26.45
CA PRO A 189 -20.50 -18.87 25.97
C PRO A 189 -19.64 -18.07 25.01
N ALA A 190 -20.28 -17.26 24.20
CA ALA A 190 -19.80 -16.62 23.00
C ALA A 190 -18.88 -15.39 23.16
N ALA A 191 -18.23 -15.13 24.29
CA ALA A 191 -17.18 -14.12 24.29
C ALA A 191 -15.92 -14.69 23.61
N GLY A 192 -15.54 -14.09 22.48
CA GLY A 192 -14.33 -14.48 21.75
C GLY A 192 -13.05 -14.03 22.43
N VAL A 193 -11.91 -14.18 21.76
CA VAL A 193 -10.59 -13.77 22.24
C VAL A 193 -10.35 -12.30 21.88
N PHE A 194 -10.04 -11.46 22.87
CA PHE A 194 -9.86 -10.01 22.67
C PHE A 194 -8.63 -9.69 21.83
N LYS A 195 -8.80 -8.90 20.75
CA LYS A 195 -7.73 -8.39 19.88
C LYS A 195 -7.01 -7.20 20.54
N ALA A 196 -6.19 -7.49 21.54
CA ALA A 196 -5.59 -6.50 22.43
C ALA A 196 -4.68 -5.51 21.67
N LEU A 197 -3.94 -5.98 20.65
CA LEU A 197 -3.00 -5.14 19.92
C LEU A 197 -3.71 -4.09 19.06
N TRP A 198 -4.73 -4.49 18.29
CA TRP A 198 -5.52 -3.58 17.47
C TRP A 198 -6.30 -2.57 18.30
N THR A 199 -7.03 -3.02 19.31
CA THR A 199 -7.82 -2.14 20.18
C THR A 199 -6.93 -1.20 20.98
N GLY A 200 -5.76 -1.66 21.44
CA GLY A 200 -4.75 -0.82 22.10
C GLY A 200 -4.20 0.27 21.20
N ASN A 201 -3.95 -0.05 19.92
CA ASN A 201 -3.53 0.93 18.92
C ASN A 201 -4.59 2.03 18.70
N PHE A 202 -5.85 1.66 18.48
CA PHE A 202 -6.93 2.63 18.31
C PHE A 202 -7.14 3.48 19.55
N PHE A 203 -7.13 2.85 20.72
CA PHE A 203 -7.27 3.61 21.96
C PHE A 203 -6.08 4.57 22.12
N GLY A 204 -4.85 4.13 21.83
CA GLY A 204 -3.66 4.97 21.83
C GLY A 204 -3.78 6.21 20.92
N VAL A 205 -4.34 6.06 19.73
CA VAL A 205 -4.63 7.19 18.84
C VAL A 205 -5.69 8.12 19.43
N GLY A 206 -6.75 7.59 20.03
CA GLY A 206 -7.88 8.37 20.55
C GLY A 206 -7.61 9.07 21.87
N VAL A 207 -6.64 8.63 22.71
CA VAL A 207 -6.35 9.27 24.01
C VAL A 207 -5.56 10.57 23.89
N VAL A 208 -4.97 10.87 22.73
CA VAL A 208 -4.32 12.14 22.46
C VAL A 208 -5.38 13.17 22.07
N ASN A 209 -5.53 14.21 22.89
CA ASN A 209 -6.41 15.34 22.60
C ASN A 209 -5.84 16.23 21.47
N ARG A 210 -6.68 17.12 20.93
CA ARG A 210 -6.30 18.05 19.84
C ARG A 210 -5.17 19.00 20.21
N ASP A 211 -5.07 19.38 21.47
CA ASP A 211 -4.02 20.24 22.02
C ASP A 211 -2.72 19.47 22.35
N GLY A 212 -2.67 18.17 22.01
CA GLY A 212 -1.55 17.28 22.28
C GLY A 212 -1.51 16.76 23.71
N THR A 213 -2.46 17.12 24.57
CA THR A 213 -2.56 16.56 25.94
C THR A 213 -3.08 15.11 25.90
N VAL A 214 -2.69 14.31 26.86
CA VAL A 214 -3.13 12.91 27.01
C VAL A 214 -3.97 12.81 28.27
N THR A 215 -5.16 12.27 28.14
CA THR A 215 -6.04 11.97 29.27
C THR A 215 -6.48 10.51 29.22
N ALA A 216 -7.01 9.98 30.34
CA ALA A 216 -7.35 8.57 30.43
C ALA A 216 -8.35 8.09 29.35
N CYS A 217 -9.27 8.95 28.94
CA CYS A 217 -10.25 8.66 27.89
C CYS A 217 -10.02 9.45 26.60
N GLY A 218 -9.14 10.45 26.61
CA GLY A 218 -8.85 11.28 25.44
C GLY A 218 -10.11 11.86 24.81
N ARG A 219 -10.29 11.58 23.53
CA ARG A 219 -11.42 12.03 22.72
C ARG A 219 -12.60 11.05 22.69
N PHE A 220 -12.48 9.89 23.33
CA PHE A 220 -13.58 8.93 23.39
C PHE A 220 -14.70 9.38 24.32
N SER A 221 -15.92 9.00 23.99
CA SER A 221 -17.03 9.10 24.94
C SER A 221 -16.78 8.21 26.18
N PRO A 222 -17.32 8.59 27.36
CA PRO A 222 -17.06 7.85 28.60
C PRO A 222 -17.43 6.36 28.51
N GLN A 223 -18.49 6.02 27.76
CA GLN A 223 -18.95 4.65 27.61
C GLN A 223 -17.93 3.80 26.84
N TRP A 224 -17.38 4.32 25.73
CA TRP A 224 -16.37 3.61 24.95
C TRP A 224 -15.03 3.52 25.68
N CYS A 225 -14.67 4.54 26.47
CA CYS A 225 -13.51 4.48 27.34
C CYS A 225 -13.63 3.36 28.38
N THR A 226 -14.81 3.23 29.01
CA THR A 226 -15.09 2.15 29.97
C THR A 226 -15.05 0.79 29.29
N ALA A 227 -15.69 0.65 28.13
CA ALA A 227 -15.73 -0.61 27.39
C ALA A 227 -14.30 -1.10 27.04
N TYR A 228 -13.41 -0.19 26.60
CA TYR A 228 -12.03 -0.52 26.34
C TYR A 228 -11.26 -0.92 27.62
N THR A 229 -11.37 -0.13 28.68
CA THR A 229 -10.62 -0.38 29.91
C THR A 229 -11.00 -1.71 30.57
N ASP A 230 -12.29 -2.07 30.54
CA ASP A 230 -12.79 -3.37 31.00
C ASP A 230 -12.27 -4.51 30.14
N ALA A 231 -12.34 -4.38 28.81
CA ALA A 231 -11.82 -5.36 27.88
C ALA A 231 -10.31 -5.58 28.03
N ALA A 232 -9.55 -4.51 28.16
CA ALA A 232 -8.09 -4.58 28.34
C ALA A 232 -7.70 -5.23 29.69
N ALA A 233 -8.45 -4.91 30.77
CA ALA A 233 -8.19 -5.45 32.09
C ALA A 233 -8.61 -6.92 32.23
N PHE A 234 -9.83 -7.25 31.76
CA PHE A 234 -10.47 -8.52 32.08
C PHE A 234 -10.62 -9.47 30.87
N GLY A 235 -10.44 -8.99 29.62
CA GLY A 235 -10.67 -9.78 28.39
C GLY A 235 -12.14 -10.11 28.14
N THR A 236 -13.07 -9.44 28.81
CA THR A 236 -14.49 -9.74 28.78
C THR A 236 -15.31 -8.52 28.34
N VAL A 237 -16.51 -8.78 27.85
CA VAL A 237 -17.48 -7.76 27.43
C VAL A 237 -18.61 -7.72 28.43
N SER A 238 -18.87 -6.57 29.05
CA SER A 238 -20.05 -6.33 29.89
C SER A 238 -21.31 -6.30 29.02
N ALA A 239 -22.48 -6.50 29.61
CA ALA A 239 -23.76 -6.38 28.91
C ALA A 239 -23.93 -4.99 28.27
N ALA A 240 -23.59 -3.93 29.02
CA ALA A 240 -23.64 -2.56 28.50
C ALA A 240 -22.67 -2.31 27.33
N SER A 241 -21.44 -2.84 27.40
CA SER A 241 -20.47 -2.75 26.29
C SER A 241 -20.93 -3.51 25.06
N ARG A 242 -21.63 -4.65 25.23
CA ARG A 242 -22.20 -5.43 24.15
C ARG A 242 -23.33 -4.66 23.44
N GLU A 243 -24.23 -4.06 24.21
CA GLU A 243 -25.28 -3.20 23.63
C GLU A 243 -24.69 -2.00 22.88
N LEU A 244 -23.63 -1.39 23.42
CA LEU A 244 -22.93 -0.28 22.78
C LEU A 244 -22.30 -0.71 21.44
N MET A 245 -21.60 -1.86 21.41
CA MET A 245 -21.00 -2.41 20.19
C MET A 245 -22.06 -2.83 19.17
N ALA A 246 -23.15 -3.46 19.61
CA ALA A 246 -24.26 -3.84 18.72
C ALA A 246 -24.93 -2.61 18.08
N ALA A 247 -25.14 -1.52 18.84
CA ALA A 247 -25.68 -0.28 18.31
C ALA A 247 -24.78 0.36 17.23
N SER A 248 -23.47 0.14 17.30
CA SER A 248 -22.45 0.64 16.37
C SER A 248 -22.07 -0.39 15.27
N SER A 249 -22.92 -1.39 15.07
CA SER A 249 -22.65 -2.50 14.14
C SER A 249 -23.65 -2.54 13.00
N PRO A 250 -23.20 -2.58 11.73
CA PRO A 250 -24.06 -2.78 10.56
C PRO A 250 -24.99 -3.98 10.70
N SER A 251 -24.59 -5.05 11.39
CA SER A 251 -25.43 -6.22 11.66
C SER A 251 -26.79 -5.90 12.27
N SER A 252 -26.89 -4.81 13.04
CA SER A 252 -28.13 -4.37 13.65
C SER A 252 -29.12 -3.70 12.67
N ILE A 253 -28.64 -3.28 11.47
CA ILE A 253 -29.41 -2.48 10.53
C ILE A 253 -29.31 -2.97 9.07
N SER A 254 -28.48 -3.97 8.76
CA SER A 254 -28.27 -4.47 7.40
C SER A 254 -29.56 -4.82 6.67
N SER A 255 -30.57 -5.29 7.42
CA SER A 255 -31.92 -5.56 6.88
C SER A 255 -32.69 -4.32 6.46
N ARG A 256 -32.22 -3.11 6.74
CA ARG A 256 -32.82 -1.84 6.32
C ARG A 256 -32.12 -1.23 5.13
N ILE A 257 -30.94 -1.74 4.76
CA ILE A 257 -30.15 -1.21 3.65
C ILE A 257 -30.78 -1.65 2.35
N ALA A 258 -31.51 -0.72 1.69
CA ALA A 258 -32.12 -0.95 0.38
C ALA A 258 -31.30 -0.33 -0.76
N ALA A 259 -30.31 0.47 -0.46
CA ALA A 259 -29.42 1.10 -1.42
C ALA A 259 -28.47 0.09 -2.10
N PRO A 260 -28.20 0.21 -3.41
CA PRO A 260 -27.13 -0.52 -4.07
C PRO A 260 -25.82 -0.43 -3.30
N THR A 261 -25.19 -1.58 -3.07
CA THR A 261 -24.06 -1.67 -2.14
C THR A 261 -22.85 -2.37 -2.78
N LEU A 262 -21.72 -1.63 -2.89
CA LEU A 262 -20.40 -2.18 -3.19
C LEU A 262 -19.70 -2.48 -1.86
N ILE A 263 -19.30 -3.72 -1.65
CA ILE A 263 -18.54 -4.18 -0.48
C ILE A 263 -17.19 -4.69 -0.95
N SER A 264 -16.11 -4.03 -0.58
CA SER A 264 -14.76 -4.52 -0.78
C SER A 264 -14.13 -4.97 0.54
N ALA A 265 -13.36 -6.04 0.50
CA ALA A 265 -12.74 -6.64 1.67
C ALA A 265 -11.29 -7.02 1.39
N GLY A 266 -10.41 -6.72 2.34
CA GLY A 266 -9.00 -7.03 2.25
C GLY A 266 -8.70 -8.47 2.64
N GLN A 267 -7.91 -9.17 1.83
CA GLN A 267 -7.44 -10.51 2.16
C GLN A 267 -6.41 -10.48 3.29
N SER A 268 -5.61 -9.39 3.37
CA SER A 268 -4.62 -9.18 4.43
C SER A 268 -5.20 -8.31 5.56
N ASP A 269 -6.31 -8.78 6.16
CA ASP A 269 -7.02 -8.02 7.20
C ASP A 269 -7.34 -8.89 8.42
N SER A 270 -6.51 -8.77 9.45
CA SER A 270 -6.75 -9.45 10.72
C SER A 270 -7.72 -8.68 11.63
N LEU A 271 -7.93 -7.38 11.37
CA LEU A 271 -8.86 -6.57 12.15
C LEU A 271 -10.31 -6.89 11.77
N PHE A 272 -10.64 -6.76 10.46
CA PHE A 272 -11.94 -7.05 9.89
C PHE A 272 -11.82 -8.10 8.77
N PRO A 273 -11.64 -9.38 9.12
CA PRO A 273 -11.50 -10.45 8.13
C PRO A 273 -12.67 -10.49 7.15
N ILE A 274 -12.44 -11.06 5.96
CA ILE A 274 -13.44 -11.20 4.89
C ILE A 274 -14.81 -11.72 5.38
N GLY A 275 -14.84 -12.51 6.44
CA GLY A 275 -16.09 -12.99 7.06
C GLY A 275 -17.03 -11.87 7.52
N GLN A 276 -16.51 -10.68 7.85
CA GLN A 276 -17.31 -9.51 8.20
C GLN A 276 -18.05 -8.96 6.96
N ALA A 277 -17.32 -8.77 5.87
CA ALA A 277 -17.91 -8.37 4.59
C ALA A 277 -18.93 -9.38 4.07
N ASN A 278 -18.63 -10.69 4.21
CA ASN A 278 -19.56 -11.77 3.86
C ASN A 278 -20.87 -11.65 4.62
N ALA A 279 -20.81 -11.48 5.95
CA ALA A 279 -22.00 -11.39 6.77
C ALA A 279 -22.87 -10.17 6.38
N THR A 280 -22.24 -9.03 6.09
CA THR A 280 -22.95 -7.83 5.60
C THR A 280 -23.63 -8.10 4.26
N ALA A 281 -22.92 -8.68 3.30
CA ALA A 281 -23.45 -8.99 1.98
C ALA A 281 -24.63 -9.96 2.05
N GLU A 282 -24.49 -11.06 2.81
CA GLU A 282 -25.55 -12.05 2.99
C GLU A 282 -26.80 -11.46 3.64
N GLN A 283 -26.62 -10.61 4.66
CA GLN A 283 -27.75 -9.97 5.36
C GLN A 283 -28.52 -9.01 4.45
N ILE A 284 -27.81 -8.19 3.65
CA ILE A 284 -28.43 -7.26 2.70
C ILE A 284 -29.16 -8.05 1.59
N MET A 285 -28.49 -9.03 0.97
CA MET A 285 -29.07 -9.85 -0.10
C MET A 285 -30.28 -10.66 0.37
N ALA A 286 -30.26 -11.15 1.61
CA ALA A 286 -31.38 -11.88 2.20
C ALA A 286 -32.59 -10.97 2.46
N ALA A 287 -32.36 -9.74 2.92
CA ALA A 287 -33.43 -8.76 3.19
C ALA A 287 -33.98 -8.12 1.92
N HIS A 288 -33.11 -7.84 0.96
CA HIS A 288 -33.42 -7.10 -0.27
C HIS A 288 -32.87 -7.85 -1.50
N PRO A 289 -33.47 -8.97 -1.94
CA PRO A 289 -32.95 -9.80 -3.04
C PRO A 289 -32.85 -9.13 -4.40
N GLN A 290 -33.47 -7.95 -4.57
CA GLN A 290 -33.44 -7.17 -5.83
C GLN A 290 -32.42 -6.03 -5.77
N THR A 291 -31.87 -5.71 -4.61
CA THR A 291 -30.84 -4.68 -4.48
C THR A 291 -29.53 -5.19 -5.04
N PRO A 292 -28.88 -4.44 -5.95
CA PRO A 292 -27.57 -4.81 -6.44
C PRO A 292 -26.55 -4.81 -5.29
N VAL A 293 -25.87 -5.94 -5.10
CA VAL A 293 -24.74 -6.06 -4.16
C VAL A 293 -23.54 -6.62 -4.91
N LYS A 294 -22.46 -5.83 -5.00
CA LYS A 294 -21.19 -6.27 -5.57
C LYS A 294 -20.21 -6.55 -4.44
N VAL A 295 -19.57 -7.71 -4.46
CA VAL A 295 -18.53 -8.09 -3.50
C VAL A 295 -17.19 -8.23 -4.20
N VAL A 296 -16.16 -7.65 -3.61
CA VAL A 296 -14.78 -7.66 -4.14
C VAL A 296 -13.83 -8.04 -3.01
N TRP A 297 -12.96 -9.05 -3.25
CA TRP A 297 -11.88 -9.37 -2.33
C TRP A 297 -10.55 -8.93 -2.95
N HIS A 298 -9.93 -7.90 -2.41
CA HIS A 298 -8.65 -7.36 -2.90
C HIS A 298 -7.48 -7.84 -2.04
N GLY A 299 -6.26 -7.76 -2.57
CA GLY A 299 -5.05 -8.28 -1.92
C GLY A 299 -4.52 -7.46 -0.76
N GLY A 300 -5.11 -6.28 -0.49
CA GLY A 300 -4.75 -5.40 0.63
C GLY A 300 -5.48 -5.73 1.93
N GLY A 301 -5.52 -4.80 2.86
CA GLY A 301 -6.19 -4.84 4.16
C GLY A 301 -5.47 -4.01 5.22
N HIS A 302 -5.95 -4.04 6.48
CA HIS A 302 -5.34 -3.28 7.57
C HIS A 302 -3.90 -3.73 7.91
N ASP A 303 -3.54 -4.97 7.58
CA ASP A 303 -2.19 -5.51 7.75
C ASP A 303 -1.30 -5.28 6.51
N GLY A 304 -1.67 -4.41 5.57
CA GLY A 304 -0.96 -4.15 4.33
C GLY A 304 -1.40 -5.08 3.20
N GLY A 305 -0.47 -5.66 2.45
CA GLY A 305 -0.76 -6.49 1.28
C GLY A 305 -0.50 -5.79 -0.04
N ILE A 306 -1.22 -6.17 -1.11
CA ILE A 306 -1.11 -5.57 -2.44
C ILE A 306 -1.87 -4.25 -2.45
N ASP A 307 -1.22 -3.18 -2.90
CA ASP A 307 -1.88 -1.90 -3.11
C ASP A 307 -2.71 -1.96 -4.41
N GLU A 308 -4.03 -1.86 -4.26
CA GLU A 308 -5.01 -1.82 -5.34
C GLU A 308 -5.89 -0.55 -5.26
N SER A 309 -5.41 0.48 -4.59
CA SER A 309 -6.19 1.71 -4.35
C SER A 309 -6.73 2.35 -5.62
N GLU A 310 -5.93 2.39 -6.69
CA GLU A 310 -6.38 2.91 -8.00
C GLU A 310 -7.55 2.08 -8.57
N ARG A 311 -7.44 0.75 -8.58
CA ARG A 311 -8.53 -0.14 -9.05
C ARG A 311 -9.79 0.00 -8.19
N LEU A 312 -9.63 0.08 -6.87
CA LEU A 312 -10.76 0.24 -5.96
C LEU A 312 -11.44 1.60 -6.14
N ASP A 313 -10.69 2.67 -6.40
CA ASP A 313 -11.25 3.98 -6.70
C ASP A 313 -12.00 3.99 -8.02
N ASP A 314 -11.51 3.28 -9.06
CA ASP A 314 -12.21 3.10 -10.33
C ASP A 314 -13.52 2.32 -10.14
N LEU A 315 -13.51 1.27 -9.31
CA LEU A 315 -14.71 0.51 -8.96
C LEU A 315 -15.75 1.38 -8.24
N VAL A 316 -15.31 2.19 -7.27
CA VAL A 316 -16.20 3.12 -6.53
C VAL A 316 -16.79 4.16 -7.47
N THR A 317 -15.98 4.74 -8.35
CA THR A 317 -16.44 5.71 -9.35
C THR A 317 -17.45 5.08 -10.29
N GLY A 318 -17.13 3.91 -10.87
CA GLY A 318 -18.05 3.19 -11.76
C GLY A 318 -19.33 2.74 -11.06
N TRP A 319 -19.28 2.44 -9.76
CA TRP A 319 -20.45 2.12 -8.94
C TRP A 319 -21.40 3.32 -8.83
N PHE A 320 -20.85 4.48 -8.50
CA PHE A 320 -21.65 5.71 -8.43
C PHE A 320 -22.12 6.17 -9.81
N ASP A 321 -21.33 6.01 -10.85
CA ASP A 321 -21.75 6.31 -12.22
C ASP A 321 -23.00 5.50 -12.61
N ALA A 322 -23.04 4.22 -12.27
CA ALA A 322 -24.19 3.35 -12.54
C ALA A 322 -25.42 3.73 -11.71
N HIS A 323 -25.25 4.06 -10.41
CA HIS A 323 -26.36 4.18 -9.47
C HIS A 323 -26.79 5.62 -9.15
N LEU A 324 -25.91 6.62 -9.37
CA LEU A 324 -26.23 8.03 -9.13
C LEU A 324 -26.30 8.86 -10.42
N ALA A 325 -25.40 8.59 -11.38
CA ALA A 325 -25.32 9.38 -12.61
C ALA A 325 -26.10 8.77 -13.79
N GLY A 326 -26.69 7.57 -13.64
CA GLY A 326 -27.50 6.91 -14.66
C GLY A 326 -26.69 6.36 -15.83
N ALA A 327 -25.43 6.02 -15.62
CA ALA A 327 -24.62 5.32 -16.61
C ALA A 327 -25.08 3.86 -16.81
N ALA A 328 -24.41 3.11 -17.67
CA ALA A 328 -24.72 1.69 -17.88
C ALA A 328 -24.56 0.90 -16.57
N GLU A 329 -25.41 -0.09 -16.35
CA GLU A 329 -25.35 -0.96 -15.18
C GLU A 329 -23.94 -1.60 -15.04
N MET A 330 -23.41 -1.57 -13.83
CA MET A 330 -22.16 -2.23 -13.49
C MET A 330 -22.42 -3.70 -13.12
N SER A 331 -21.55 -4.60 -13.59
CA SER A 331 -21.63 -6.01 -13.25
C SER A 331 -21.47 -6.24 -11.75
N THR A 332 -22.37 -7.05 -11.15
CA THR A 332 -22.28 -7.53 -9.76
C THR A 332 -21.53 -8.85 -9.63
N ALA A 333 -20.86 -9.31 -10.69
CA ALA A 333 -19.98 -10.47 -10.62
C ALA A 333 -18.98 -10.33 -9.47
N PHE A 334 -18.72 -11.43 -8.78
CA PHE A 334 -17.74 -11.49 -7.71
C PHE A 334 -16.33 -11.34 -8.28
N GLU A 335 -15.53 -10.48 -7.71
CA GLU A 335 -14.13 -10.30 -8.08
C GLU A 335 -13.21 -10.65 -6.91
N VAL A 336 -12.13 -11.33 -7.20
CA VAL A 336 -11.12 -11.69 -6.20
C VAL A 336 -9.71 -11.57 -6.76
N THR A 337 -8.82 -10.91 -6.05
CA THR A 337 -7.42 -10.80 -6.45
C THR A 337 -6.67 -12.08 -6.10
N ASP A 338 -5.97 -12.65 -7.07
CA ASP A 338 -5.06 -13.78 -6.83
C ASP A 338 -3.80 -13.27 -6.12
N THR A 339 -3.67 -13.63 -4.84
CA THR A 339 -2.49 -13.29 -4.03
C THR A 339 -1.41 -14.36 -4.06
N THR A 340 -1.58 -15.42 -4.84
CA THR A 340 -0.59 -16.49 -4.99
C THR A 340 0.69 -15.91 -5.60
N GLY A 341 1.80 -16.02 -4.90
CA GLY A 341 3.09 -15.45 -5.35
C GLY A 341 3.26 -13.96 -5.09
N THR A 342 2.53 -13.37 -4.17
CA THR A 342 2.51 -11.94 -3.80
C THR A 342 3.90 -11.29 -3.70
N ILE A 343 4.91 -11.99 -3.17
CA ILE A 343 6.29 -11.48 -3.06
C ILE A 343 6.89 -11.19 -4.45
N SER A 344 6.52 -11.94 -5.48
CA SER A 344 6.99 -11.71 -6.85
C SER A 344 6.22 -10.59 -7.55
N VAL A 345 4.94 -10.41 -7.23
CA VAL A 345 4.09 -9.34 -7.79
C VAL A 345 4.51 -7.96 -7.28
N GLN A 346 4.71 -7.80 -5.98
CA GLN A 346 5.19 -6.54 -5.40
C GLN A 346 6.56 -6.09 -5.95
N ASN A 347 7.42 -7.05 -6.32
CA ASN A 347 8.75 -6.75 -6.86
C ASN A 347 8.81 -6.65 -8.39
N SER A 348 7.80 -7.11 -9.12
CA SER A 348 7.81 -7.16 -10.59
C SER A 348 7.16 -5.96 -11.27
N GLY A 349 6.42 -5.12 -10.54
CA GLY A 349 5.64 -4.02 -11.12
C GLY A 349 4.55 -4.48 -12.09
N THR A 350 4.16 -5.75 -12.05
CA THR A 350 3.02 -6.29 -12.81
C THR A 350 1.75 -6.09 -12.01
N ALA A 351 0.67 -5.68 -12.69
CA ALA A 351 -0.65 -5.59 -12.07
C ALA A 351 -1.09 -6.98 -11.52
N PRO A 352 -1.76 -7.03 -10.37
CA PRO A 352 -2.26 -8.29 -9.83
C PRO A 352 -3.29 -8.92 -10.76
N VAL A 353 -3.34 -10.25 -10.77
CA VAL A 353 -4.36 -10.97 -11.54
C VAL A 353 -5.67 -10.94 -10.76
N VAL A 354 -6.71 -10.40 -11.37
CA VAL A 354 -8.07 -10.43 -10.82
C VAL A 354 -8.84 -11.57 -11.45
N LEU A 355 -9.44 -12.40 -10.61
CA LEU A 355 -10.31 -13.49 -10.98
C LEU A 355 -11.76 -13.08 -10.74
N GLN A 356 -12.69 -13.59 -11.53
CA GLN A 356 -14.13 -13.34 -11.33
C GLN A 356 -14.94 -14.64 -11.35
N ALA A 357 -16.08 -14.61 -10.66
CA ALA A 357 -17.16 -15.57 -10.79
C ALA A 357 -18.48 -14.85 -11.03
N ASP A 358 -19.42 -15.45 -11.75
CA ASP A 358 -20.68 -14.84 -12.19
C ASP A 358 -21.52 -14.25 -11.03
N SER A 359 -21.40 -14.85 -9.84
CA SER A 359 -22.10 -14.41 -8.64
C SER A 359 -21.23 -14.65 -7.40
N TYR A 360 -21.49 -13.87 -6.34
CA TYR A 360 -20.82 -14.03 -5.07
C TYR A 360 -21.15 -15.38 -4.41
N PRO A 361 -20.17 -16.25 -4.18
CA PRO A 361 -20.39 -17.61 -3.65
C PRO A 361 -20.48 -17.67 -2.12
N GLY A 362 -20.29 -16.55 -1.42
CA GLY A 362 -20.05 -16.55 0.02
C GLY A 362 -18.66 -17.11 0.40
N VAL A 363 -18.33 -17.10 1.68
CA VAL A 363 -17.06 -17.66 2.18
C VAL A 363 -17.05 -19.20 2.18
N GLY A 364 -18.19 -19.86 2.01
CA GLY A 364 -18.29 -21.32 1.90
C GLY A 364 -17.92 -21.88 0.53
N GLY A 365 -17.76 -20.99 -0.48
CA GLY A 365 -17.46 -21.38 -1.86
C GLY A 365 -18.65 -22.02 -2.59
N GLN A 366 -18.42 -22.35 -3.86
CA GLN A 366 -19.41 -23.04 -4.71
C GLN A 366 -19.38 -24.55 -4.50
N ARG A 367 -18.23 -25.09 -4.18
CA ARG A 367 -17.97 -26.52 -3.90
C ARG A 367 -17.07 -26.65 -2.69
N VAL A 368 -17.13 -27.78 -2.03
CA VAL A 368 -16.22 -28.13 -0.93
C VAL A 368 -15.47 -29.38 -1.24
N GLN A 369 -14.23 -29.46 -0.77
CA GLN A 369 -13.43 -30.68 -0.85
C GLN A 369 -12.84 -31.01 0.52
N GLU A 370 -12.98 -32.29 0.93
CA GLU A 370 -12.35 -32.79 2.13
C GLU A 370 -10.91 -33.23 1.82
N VAL A 371 -9.94 -32.68 2.58
CA VAL A 371 -8.53 -33.06 2.50
C VAL A 371 -8.14 -33.79 3.79
N PRO A 372 -7.80 -35.09 3.73
CA PRO A 372 -7.42 -35.82 4.91
C PRO A 372 -6.16 -35.25 5.58
N LEU A 373 -6.23 -35.11 6.90
CA LEU A 373 -5.09 -34.68 7.74
C LEU A 373 -4.69 -35.87 8.64
N VAL A 374 -3.38 -36.03 8.83
CA VAL A 374 -2.81 -37.01 9.76
C VAL A 374 -2.13 -36.32 10.93
N GLY A 375 -2.31 -36.87 12.11
CA GLY A 375 -1.75 -36.39 13.38
C GLY A 375 -2.51 -37.05 14.53
N GLY A 376 -1.81 -37.57 15.50
CA GLY A 376 -2.41 -38.13 16.72
C GLY A 376 -2.83 -37.03 17.70
N LEU A 377 -3.34 -37.42 18.86
CA LEU A 377 -3.59 -36.53 20.00
C LEU A 377 -2.24 -35.92 20.44
N GLN A 378 -2.16 -34.59 20.59
CA GLN A 378 -0.96 -33.88 20.95
C GLN A 378 -1.17 -33.05 22.19
N ARG A 379 -0.23 -33.16 23.14
CA ARG A 379 -0.24 -32.34 24.35
C ARG A 379 0.51 -31.05 24.14
N VAL A 380 -0.15 -29.93 24.44
CA VAL A 380 0.39 -28.58 24.29
C VAL A 380 0.21 -27.78 25.57
N LEU A 381 1.16 -26.89 25.86
CA LEU A 381 1.15 -25.97 27.01
C LEU A 381 0.73 -24.58 26.54
N ALA A 382 -0.24 -23.99 27.23
CA ALA A 382 -0.46 -22.55 27.24
C ALA A 382 0.32 -21.94 28.40
N PRO A 383 1.50 -21.36 28.19
CA PRO A 383 2.30 -20.79 29.27
C PRO A 383 1.75 -19.44 29.72
N ALA A 384 1.72 -19.19 31.02
CA ALA A 384 1.39 -17.85 31.55
C ALA A 384 2.44 -16.82 31.09
N GLY A 385 2.02 -15.79 30.37
CA GLY A 385 2.92 -14.75 29.87
C GLY A 385 4.01 -15.27 28.93
N GLY A 386 3.79 -16.42 28.27
CA GLY A 386 4.76 -17.09 27.41
C GLY A 386 5.07 -16.31 26.13
N LEU A 387 6.17 -16.67 25.47
CA LEU A 387 6.49 -16.14 24.16
C LEU A 387 5.39 -16.49 23.18
N PRO A 388 4.94 -15.55 22.34
CA PRO A 388 3.98 -15.86 21.30
C PRO A 388 4.56 -16.89 20.35
N SER A 389 3.81 -17.98 20.09
CA SER A 389 4.18 -19.02 19.12
C SER A 389 4.04 -18.55 17.68
N GLN A 390 3.33 -17.44 17.47
CA GLN A 390 3.21 -16.76 16.17
C GLN A 390 2.90 -15.27 16.35
N VAL A 391 3.27 -14.49 15.34
CA VAL A 391 2.96 -13.07 15.21
C VAL A 391 2.18 -12.93 13.92
N THR A 392 0.87 -12.74 14.01
CA THR A 392 -0.02 -12.70 12.86
C THR A 392 -0.25 -11.31 12.35
N SER A 393 -0.22 -10.31 13.23
CA SER A 393 -0.46 -8.92 12.88
C SER A 393 0.33 -7.98 13.78
N VAL A 394 0.90 -6.94 13.18
CA VAL A 394 1.47 -5.80 13.90
C VAL A 394 0.99 -4.52 13.22
N PRO A 395 0.08 -3.74 13.83
CA PRO A 395 -0.45 -2.51 13.24
C PRO A 395 0.68 -1.58 12.76
N GLY A 396 0.60 -1.13 11.49
CA GLY A 396 1.56 -0.18 10.91
C GLY A 396 2.89 -0.76 10.40
N LEU A 397 3.15 -2.07 10.54
CA LEU A 397 4.36 -2.70 9.99
C LEU A 397 4.12 -3.48 8.69
N GLY A 398 2.90 -3.45 8.17
CA GLY A 398 2.49 -4.25 7.01
C GLY A 398 2.49 -5.76 7.30
N SER A 399 2.04 -6.54 6.34
CA SER A 399 2.12 -8.01 6.44
C SER A 399 3.57 -8.48 6.33
N THR A 400 4.35 -8.30 7.39
CA THR A 400 5.58 -9.08 7.60
C THR A 400 5.24 -10.55 7.88
N GLY A 401 3.97 -10.89 7.78
CA GLY A 401 3.31 -12.15 8.08
C GLY A 401 3.76 -13.36 7.27
N GLY A 402 4.99 -13.63 7.26
CA GLY A 402 5.60 -14.81 6.69
C GLY A 402 7.06 -14.95 7.11
N LEU A 403 7.62 -13.93 7.77
CA LEU A 403 9.06 -13.88 8.06
C LEU A 403 9.46 -14.37 9.46
N VAL A 404 8.52 -14.55 10.40
CA VAL A 404 8.85 -14.94 11.77
C VAL A 404 7.90 -16.05 12.23
N GLU A 405 8.07 -17.25 11.68
CA GLU A 405 7.50 -18.45 12.27
C GLU A 405 8.51 -19.06 13.25
N PHE A 406 8.18 -19.00 14.51
CA PHE A 406 8.80 -19.85 15.50
C PHE A 406 7.70 -20.68 16.15
N PRO A 407 7.31 -21.86 15.58
CA PRO A 407 6.47 -22.77 16.32
C PRO A 407 7.27 -23.16 17.57
N VAL A 408 6.88 -22.62 18.70
CA VAL A 408 7.51 -22.96 19.96
C VAL A 408 7.15 -24.42 20.25
N PRO A 409 8.12 -25.35 20.30
CA PRO A 409 7.84 -26.73 20.58
C PRO A 409 7.05 -26.89 21.87
N GLY A 410 5.98 -27.68 21.83
CA GLY A 410 5.11 -27.89 22.97
C GLY A 410 4.00 -26.85 23.17
N GLN A 411 3.92 -25.79 22.33
CA GLN A 411 2.82 -24.83 22.36
C GLN A 411 1.89 -24.91 21.12
N SER A 412 2.13 -25.88 20.23
CA SER A 412 1.32 -26.05 19.01
C SER A 412 1.09 -27.50 18.71
N ALA A 413 -0.15 -27.86 18.37
CA ALA A 413 -0.51 -29.14 17.76
C ALA A 413 -0.51 -28.98 16.22
N ILE A 414 0.03 -29.99 15.52
CA ILE A 414 0.25 -29.94 14.08
C ILE A 414 -0.37 -31.16 13.41
N PHE A 415 -1.19 -30.91 12.39
CA PHE A 415 -1.82 -31.95 11.55
C PHE A 415 -1.52 -31.63 10.09
N GLN A 416 -1.15 -32.63 9.28
CA GLN A 416 -0.71 -32.38 7.91
C GLN A 416 -1.30 -33.40 6.94
N SER A 417 -1.64 -32.95 5.74
CA SER A 417 -2.09 -33.82 4.64
C SER A 417 -0.90 -34.55 3.99
N ALA A 418 -1.22 -35.58 3.22
CA ALA A 418 -0.29 -36.07 2.20
C ALA A 418 -0.03 -34.96 1.16
N PRO A 419 1.09 -35.04 0.40
CA PRO A 419 1.34 -34.14 -0.73
C PRO A 419 0.19 -34.21 -1.75
N LEU A 420 -0.25 -33.07 -2.23
CA LEU A 420 -1.31 -32.95 -3.23
C LEU A 420 -0.86 -33.54 -4.57
N THR A 421 -1.75 -34.27 -5.22
CA THR A 421 -1.52 -34.85 -6.56
C THR A 421 -1.95 -33.93 -7.70
N GLU A 422 -2.83 -32.97 -7.39
CA GLU A 422 -3.32 -31.95 -8.32
C GLU A 422 -3.27 -30.58 -7.64
N PRO A 423 -3.13 -29.47 -8.39
CA PRO A 423 -3.17 -28.15 -7.79
C PRO A 423 -4.58 -27.84 -7.26
N MET A 424 -4.65 -27.07 -6.19
CA MET A 424 -5.89 -26.73 -5.52
C MET A 424 -5.91 -25.23 -5.20
N THR A 425 -6.87 -24.48 -5.76
CA THR A 425 -7.11 -23.08 -5.43
C THR A 425 -8.21 -22.98 -4.40
N ILE A 426 -7.85 -22.52 -3.20
CA ILE A 426 -8.76 -22.34 -2.07
C ILE A 426 -9.21 -20.87 -2.09
N ILE A 427 -10.51 -20.64 -2.19
CA ILE A 427 -11.14 -19.30 -2.12
C ILE A 427 -12.27 -19.39 -1.11
N GLY A 428 -12.06 -18.86 0.10
CA GLY A 428 -13.04 -18.89 1.18
C GLY A 428 -12.52 -19.44 2.49
N SER A 429 -13.45 -19.81 3.38
CA SER A 429 -13.21 -20.29 4.75
C SER A 429 -13.22 -21.81 4.83
N SER A 430 -12.08 -22.38 5.16
CA SER A 430 -11.99 -23.82 5.45
C SER A 430 -12.57 -24.14 6.84
N THR A 431 -13.04 -25.35 7.03
CA THR A 431 -13.58 -25.83 8.33
C THR A 431 -12.87 -27.08 8.81
N VAL A 432 -12.73 -27.22 10.13
CA VAL A 432 -12.15 -28.39 10.79
C VAL A 432 -12.83 -28.64 12.11
N THR A 433 -12.96 -29.93 12.49
CA THR A 433 -13.49 -30.30 13.81
C THR A 433 -12.36 -30.86 14.67
N LEU A 434 -12.11 -30.17 15.78
CA LEU A 434 -11.08 -30.48 16.76
C LEU A 434 -11.68 -31.22 17.96
N THR A 435 -10.85 -32.03 18.63
CA THR A 435 -11.10 -32.51 19.98
C THR A 435 -10.15 -31.75 20.92
N VAL A 436 -10.68 -31.10 21.94
CA VAL A 436 -9.90 -30.33 22.92
C VAL A 436 -10.28 -30.77 24.32
N ALA A 437 -9.29 -31.06 25.16
CA ALA A 437 -9.46 -31.35 26.58
C ALA A 437 -8.40 -30.64 27.41
N SER A 438 -8.72 -30.20 28.63
CA SER A 438 -7.71 -29.85 29.62
C SER A 438 -7.15 -31.12 30.26
N VAL A 439 -5.87 -31.08 30.67
CA VAL A 439 -5.19 -32.24 31.24
C VAL A 439 -5.39 -32.30 32.76
N ASP A 440 -5.44 -33.52 33.30
CA ASP A 440 -5.45 -33.80 34.74
C ASP A 440 -6.60 -33.16 35.56
N GLY A 441 -7.75 -32.91 34.92
CA GLY A 441 -8.93 -32.37 35.56
C GLY A 441 -8.84 -30.86 35.86
N GLU A 442 -7.85 -30.15 35.30
CA GLU A 442 -7.79 -28.70 35.31
C GLU A 442 -9.07 -28.11 34.73
N GLN A 443 -9.59 -27.09 35.39
CA GLN A 443 -10.80 -26.38 34.96
C GLN A 443 -10.41 -24.91 34.68
N PRO A 444 -9.83 -24.61 33.51
CA PRO A 444 -9.49 -23.24 33.18
C PRO A 444 -10.76 -22.40 33.06
N GLU A 445 -10.73 -21.21 33.66
CA GLU A 445 -11.84 -20.24 33.53
C GLU A 445 -12.03 -19.82 32.08
N GLU A 446 -10.93 -19.71 31.34
CA GLU A 446 -10.86 -19.30 29.93
C GLU A 446 -9.77 -20.09 29.22
N THR A 447 -10.07 -20.51 28.00
CA THR A 447 -9.11 -21.13 27.08
C THR A 447 -9.09 -20.34 25.79
N ALA A 448 -7.93 -19.90 25.36
CA ALA A 448 -7.69 -19.29 24.05
C ALA A 448 -6.78 -20.20 23.22
N LEU A 449 -7.26 -20.57 22.02
CA LEU A 449 -6.48 -21.31 21.02
C LEU A 449 -6.56 -20.59 19.69
N PHE A 450 -5.58 -20.82 18.81
CA PHE A 450 -5.45 -20.14 17.51
C PHE A 450 -5.17 -21.16 16.42
N ALA A 451 -6.14 -21.40 15.56
CA ALA A 451 -6.01 -22.34 14.44
C ALA A 451 -5.62 -21.60 13.15
N SER A 452 -4.74 -22.21 12.36
CA SER A 452 -4.30 -21.66 11.08
C SER A 452 -4.05 -22.77 10.06
N LEU A 453 -4.42 -22.53 8.79
CA LEU A 453 -4.14 -23.42 7.67
C LEU A 453 -2.94 -22.88 6.88
N ARG A 454 -1.96 -23.71 6.64
CA ARG A 454 -0.69 -23.36 5.97
C ARG A 454 -0.46 -24.23 4.76
N ILE A 455 0.20 -23.67 3.76
CA ILE A 455 0.69 -24.40 2.59
C ILE A 455 2.16 -24.76 2.84
N VAL A 456 2.49 -26.03 2.76
CA VAL A 456 3.86 -26.54 2.96
C VAL A 456 4.40 -27.03 1.62
N SER A 457 5.41 -26.33 1.10
CA SER A 457 6.08 -26.72 -0.15
C SER A 457 6.88 -28.02 0.00
N PRO A 458 7.26 -28.68 -1.11
CA PRO A 458 8.13 -29.86 -1.07
C PRO A 458 9.51 -29.61 -0.43
N SER A 459 9.96 -28.36 -0.38
CA SER A 459 11.19 -27.96 0.34
C SER A 459 11.03 -27.88 1.85
N GLY A 460 9.79 -28.06 2.37
CA GLY A 460 9.46 -27.96 3.79
C GLY A 460 9.16 -26.53 4.27
N ARG A 461 9.18 -25.54 3.37
CA ARG A 461 8.79 -24.16 3.71
C ARG A 461 7.27 -24.11 3.91
N ALA A 462 6.84 -23.70 5.09
CA ALA A 462 5.44 -23.45 5.39
C ALA A 462 5.12 -21.96 5.16
N THR A 463 3.99 -21.68 4.53
CA THR A 463 3.47 -20.33 4.29
C THR A 463 2.09 -20.21 4.92
N LEU A 464 1.86 -19.19 5.72
CA LEU A 464 0.53 -18.83 6.26
C LEU A 464 -0.13 -17.83 5.30
N PRO A 465 -1.17 -18.23 4.54
CA PRO A 465 -1.84 -17.32 3.63
C PRO A 465 -2.39 -16.10 4.39
N ALA A 466 -2.16 -14.91 3.86
CA ALA A 466 -2.62 -13.64 4.41
C ALA A 466 -2.25 -13.36 5.88
N GLY A 467 -1.45 -14.20 6.54
CA GLY A 467 -1.08 -14.02 7.95
C GLY A 467 -2.21 -14.23 8.95
N LEU A 468 -3.32 -14.88 8.58
CA LEU A 468 -4.54 -14.93 9.38
C LEU A 468 -4.65 -16.19 10.24
N VAL A 469 -5.25 -16.03 11.42
CA VAL A 469 -5.59 -17.13 12.34
C VAL A 469 -7.04 -17.06 12.79
N ALA A 470 -7.57 -18.25 13.17
CA ALA A 470 -8.87 -18.42 13.77
C ALA A 470 -8.74 -18.44 15.29
N PRO A 471 -9.14 -17.40 16.03
CA PRO A 471 -9.18 -17.41 17.48
C PRO A 471 -10.35 -18.28 17.96
N ILE A 472 -10.09 -19.10 18.97
CA ILE A 472 -11.04 -20.02 19.57
C ILE A 472 -11.09 -19.76 21.07
N SER A 473 -12.24 -19.32 21.59
CA SER A 473 -12.46 -19.16 23.01
C SER A 473 -13.34 -20.30 23.52
N LEU A 474 -12.87 -21.01 24.56
CA LEU A 474 -13.61 -22.10 25.20
C LEU A 474 -13.71 -21.84 26.71
N ARG A 475 -14.83 -22.21 27.29
CA ARG A 475 -15.04 -22.21 28.76
C ARG A 475 -15.56 -23.55 29.21
N GLY A 476 -15.30 -23.87 30.49
CA GLY A 476 -15.80 -25.05 31.14
C GLY A 476 -15.17 -26.35 30.63
N LEU A 477 -13.90 -26.32 30.20
CA LEU A 477 -13.11 -27.54 30.02
C LEU A 477 -12.89 -28.17 31.41
N ASN A 478 -13.09 -29.50 31.51
CA ASN A 478 -13.07 -30.23 32.78
C ASN A 478 -12.30 -31.54 32.69
N GLY A 479 -11.41 -31.68 31.72
CA GLY A 479 -10.67 -32.89 31.42
C GLY A 479 -11.37 -33.86 30.45
N GLU A 480 -12.66 -33.70 30.24
CA GLU A 480 -13.38 -34.50 29.25
C GLU A 480 -13.17 -33.95 27.83
N PRO A 481 -12.92 -34.80 26.82
CA PRO A 481 -12.73 -34.37 25.44
C PRO A 481 -13.99 -33.70 24.89
N ARG A 482 -13.86 -32.46 24.40
CA ARG A 482 -14.93 -31.69 23.77
C ARG A 482 -14.65 -31.54 22.28
N GLN A 483 -15.66 -31.81 21.45
CA GLN A 483 -15.60 -31.55 20.02
C GLN A 483 -15.92 -30.09 19.75
N VAL A 484 -15.12 -29.45 18.89
CA VAL A 484 -15.22 -28.03 18.55
C VAL A 484 -15.10 -27.89 17.04
N SER A 485 -16.17 -27.42 16.39
CA SER A 485 -16.10 -27.03 14.97
C SER A 485 -15.49 -25.67 14.83
N VAL A 486 -14.48 -25.53 14.00
CA VAL A 486 -13.71 -24.30 13.80
C VAL A 486 -13.80 -23.87 12.35
N THR A 487 -14.23 -22.64 12.12
CA THR A 487 -14.18 -21.97 10.83
C THR A 487 -12.88 -21.15 10.74
N LEU A 488 -12.00 -21.51 9.82
CA LEU A 488 -10.75 -20.79 9.58
C LEU A 488 -11.04 -19.50 8.80
N PRO A 489 -10.17 -18.48 8.89
CA PRO A 489 -10.33 -17.26 8.10
C PRO A 489 -10.44 -17.57 6.61
N ALA A 490 -11.23 -16.78 5.89
CA ALA A 490 -11.27 -16.85 4.43
C ALA A 490 -9.92 -16.47 3.85
N ILE A 491 -9.42 -17.29 2.96
CA ILE A 491 -8.13 -17.10 2.27
C ILE A 491 -8.29 -17.26 0.77
N VAL A 492 -7.37 -16.68 0.01
CA VAL A 492 -7.20 -16.92 -1.42
C VAL A 492 -5.78 -17.44 -1.62
N THR A 493 -5.64 -18.69 -2.01
CA THR A 493 -4.31 -19.29 -2.18
C THR A 493 -4.39 -20.52 -3.09
N THR A 494 -3.31 -20.77 -3.82
CA THR A 494 -3.14 -21.97 -4.63
C THR A 494 -2.05 -22.84 -4.04
N ALA A 495 -2.40 -24.06 -3.65
CA ALA A 495 -1.45 -25.11 -3.33
C ALA A 495 -1.12 -25.91 -4.60
N GLY A 496 0.15 -26.00 -4.94
CA GLY A 496 0.64 -26.69 -6.14
C GLY A 496 0.74 -28.21 -5.95
N VAL A 497 1.06 -28.91 -7.04
CA VAL A 497 1.36 -30.35 -6.99
C VAL A 497 2.58 -30.58 -6.10
N GLY A 498 2.47 -31.49 -5.15
CA GLY A 498 3.52 -31.82 -4.18
C GLY A 498 3.47 -30.96 -2.90
N ASP A 499 2.71 -29.88 -2.85
CA ASP A 499 2.46 -29.14 -1.61
C ASP A 499 1.58 -29.96 -0.66
N SER A 500 1.61 -29.64 0.62
CA SER A 500 0.75 -30.24 1.64
C SER A 500 0.01 -29.14 2.41
N LEU A 501 -1.21 -29.43 2.84
CA LEU A 501 -1.96 -28.60 3.78
C LEU A 501 -1.55 -28.97 5.22
N ARG A 502 -1.26 -27.95 6.03
CA ARG A 502 -0.90 -28.11 7.44
C ARG A 502 -1.81 -27.26 8.32
N LEU A 503 -2.56 -27.90 9.17
CA LEU A 503 -3.30 -27.25 10.24
C LEU A 503 -2.37 -27.11 11.45
N VAL A 504 -2.27 -25.90 12.00
CA VAL A 504 -1.54 -25.61 13.24
C VAL A 504 -2.54 -25.04 14.23
N VAL A 505 -2.60 -25.61 15.43
CA VAL A 505 -3.40 -25.07 16.55
C VAL A 505 -2.45 -24.65 17.66
N SER A 506 -2.29 -23.36 17.83
CA SER A 506 -1.37 -22.76 18.81
C SER A 506 -2.11 -22.28 20.06
N THR A 507 -1.39 -22.21 21.20
CA THR A 507 -1.93 -21.71 22.46
C THR A 507 -1.68 -20.21 22.68
N THR A 508 -0.86 -19.58 21.83
CA THR A 508 -0.48 -18.17 21.96
C THR A 508 -0.39 -17.46 20.61
N ASP A 509 -0.87 -16.23 20.56
CA ASP A 509 -0.68 -15.31 19.44
C ASP A 509 -0.46 -13.89 19.95
N PHE A 510 0.46 -13.13 19.34
CA PHE A 510 0.88 -11.80 19.80
C PHE A 510 -0.23 -10.73 19.70
N ALA A 511 -1.14 -10.86 18.74
CA ALA A 511 -2.19 -9.88 18.51
C ALA A 511 -3.32 -9.91 19.55
N TYR A 512 -3.40 -10.99 20.34
CA TYR A 512 -4.53 -11.27 21.22
C TYR A 512 -4.15 -11.26 22.70
N ARG A 513 -5.13 -10.97 23.55
CA ARG A 513 -5.00 -11.18 24.98
C ARG A 513 -4.98 -12.68 25.30
N LEU A 514 -4.02 -13.10 26.09
CA LEU A 514 -3.81 -14.49 26.46
C LEU A 514 -4.27 -14.75 27.90
N PRO A 515 -4.77 -15.96 28.20
CA PRO A 515 -5.05 -16.40 29.58
C PRO A 515 -3.83 -16.25 30.49
N GLN A 516 -4.04 -15.87 31.74
CA GLN A 516 -2.97 -15.59 32.70
C GLN A 516 -2.49 -16.83 33.47
N GLN A 517 -3.22 -17.95 33.38
CA GLN A 517 -2.87 -19.19 34.05
C GLN A 517 -2.25 -20.18 33.04
N PRO A 518 -1.19 -20.89 33.42
CA PRO A 518 -0.66 -21.96 32.59
C PRO A 518 -1.63 -23.14 32.58
N VAL A 519 -1.94 -23.68 31.39
CA VAL A 519 -2.80 -24.84 31.24
C VAL A 519 -2.22 -25.80 30.21
N LEU A 520 -2.34 -27.11 30.46
CA LEU A 520 -2.03 -28.16 29.49
C LEU A 520 -3.31 -28.58 28.78
N TYR A 521 -3.23 -28.67 27.45
CA TYR A 521 -4.32 -29.15 26.61
C TYR A 521 -3.89 -30.38 25.83
N ASP A 522 -4.81 -31.34 25.68
CA ASP A 522 -4.71 -32.41 24.71
C ASP A 522 -5.58 -32.02 23.51
N ILE A 523 -4.97 -31.91 22.33
CA ILE A 523 -5.61 -31.46 21.08
C ILE A 523 -5.49 -32.54 20.02
N GLY A 524 -6.62 -32.95 19.43
CA GLY A 524 -6.71 -33.90 18.35
C GLY A 524 -7.70 -33.51 17.28
N LEU A 525 -7.78 -34.29 16.20
CA LEU A 525 -8.82 -34.16 15.19
C LEU A 525 -10.02 -35.00 15.62
N ALA A 526 -11.23 -34.42 15.60
CA ALA A 526 -12.48 -35.18 15.79
C ALA A 526 -13.00 -35.75 14.45
N ALA A 527 -12.70 -35.05 13.33
CA ALA A 527 -12.91 -35.51 11.97
C ALA A 527 -11.57 -35.65 11.24
N PRO A 528 -11.39 -36.61 10.31
CA PRO A 528 -10.10 -36.99 9.77
C PRO A 528 -9.52 -35.99 8.73
N GLY A 529 -10.12 -34.83 8.53
CA GLY A 529 -9.67 -33.89 7.51
C GLY A 529 -10.03 -32.41 7.77
N VAL A 530 -9.65 -31.57 6.83
CA VAL A 530 -10.10 -30.21 6.68
C VAL A 530 -10.97 -30.11 5.44
N THR A 531 -12.12 -29.45 5.57
CA THR A 531 -12.98 -29.13 4.43
C THR A 531 -12.58 -27.78 3.86
N VAL A 532 -12.20 -27.74 2.59
CA VAL A 532 -11.75 -26.53 1.89
C VAL A 532 -12.77 -26.06 0.86
N PRO A 533 -13.07 -24.77 0.77
CA PRO A 533 -13.97 -24.21 -0.23
C PRO A 533 -13.25 -23.99 -1.56
N LEU A 534 -13.95 -24.25 -2.66
CA LEU A 534 -13.48 -24.05 -4.02
C LEU A 534 -14.48 -23.18 -4.79
N VAL A 535 -13.97 -22.29 -5.62
CA VAL A 535 -14.76 -21.41 -6.48
C VAL A 535 -14.24 -21.52 -7.91
N ASP A 536 -15.15 -21.71 -8.86
CA ASP A 536 -14.80 -21.69 -10.28
C ASP A 536 -14.68 -20.23 -10.71
N THR A 537 -13.48 -19.82 -11.08
CA THR A 537 -13.16 -18.44 -11.45
C THR A 537 -12.46 -18.37 -12.80
N GLU A 538 -12.68 -17.27 -13.51
CA GLU A 538 -11.97 -16.94 -14.75
C GLU A 538 -11.19 -15.63 -14.55
N PRO A 539 -10.02 -15.45 -15.17
CA PRO A 539 -9.32 -14.17 -15.14
C PRO A 539 -10.19 -13.06 -15.74
N VAL A 540 -10.26 -11.91 -15.06
CA VAL A 540 -10.92 -10.73 -15.61
C VAL A 540 -10.17 -10.32 -16.87
N SER A 541 -10.82 -10.46 -18.01
CA SER A 541 -10.28 -10.01 -19.28
C SER A 541 -10.21 -8.48 -19.28
N THR A 542 -9.05 -7.91 -18.98
CA THR A 542 -8.80 -6.51 -19.32
C THR A 542 -8.96 -6.40 -20.83
N GLY A 543 -10.03 -5.73 -21.26
CA GLY A 543 -10.47 -5.67 -22.66
C GLY A 543 -9.48 -5.04 -23.65
N VAL A 544 -8.34 -5.65 -23.81
CA VAL A 544 -7.27 -5.27 -24.76
C VAL A 544 -7.49 -5.90 -26.15
N ALA A 545 -8.62 -6.62 -26.35
CA ALA A 545 -8.87 -7.33 -27.59
C ALA A 545 -8.95 -6.45 -28.87
N PRO A 546 -9.47 -5.20 -28.85
CA PRO A 546 -9.45 -4.41 -30.08
C PRO A 546 -8.11 -3.74 -30.38
N ILE A 547 -7.26 -3.46 -29.38
CA ILE A 547 -6.00 -2.75 -29.56
C ILE A 547 -5.00 -3.62 -30.37
N TRP A 548 -4.94 -4.91 -30.13
CA TRP A 548 -4.05 -5.78 -30.90
C TRP A 548 -4.46 -5.94 -32.37
N TRP A 549 -5.76 -5.86 -32.68
CA TRP A 549 -6.22 -5.79 -34.09
C TRP A 549 -5.90 -4.42 -34.69
N ILE A 550 -5.99 -3.34 -33.94
CA ILE A 550 -5.58 -2.00 -34.37
C ILE A 550 -4.05 -1.94 -34.53
N VAL A 551 -3.30 -2.48 -33.55
CA VAL A 551 -1.84 -2.57 -33.61
C VAL A 551 -1.40 -3.53 -34.72
N GLY A 552 -2.09 -4.65 -34.94
CA GLY A 552 -1.87 -5.56 -36.05
C GLY A 552 -2.13 -4.91 -37.41
N ALA A 553 -3.25 -4.18 -37.54
CA ALA A 553 -3.57 -3.42 -38.74
C ALA A 553 -2.59 -2.26 -38.98
N ALA A 554 -2.24 -1.52 -37.93
CA ALA A 554 -1.21 -0.49 -37.96
C ALA A 554 0.18 -1.07 -38.27
N GLY A 555 0.51 -2.26 -37.76
CA GLY A 555 1.72 -3.01 -38.06
C GLY A 555 1.77 -3.44 -39.55
N ILE A 556 0.67 -3.88 -40.11
CA ILE A 556 0.56 -4.22 -41.53
C ILE A 556 0.70 -2.97 -42.42
N VAL A 557 0.06 -1.85 -42.03
CA VAL A 557 0.21 -0.55 -42.70
C VAL A 557 1.65 -0.06 -42.61
N ALA A 558 2.27 -0.17 -41.42
CA ALA A 558 3.67 0.19 -41.18
C ALA A 558 4.61 -0.70 -41.99
N LEU A 559 4.33 -2.01 -42.12
CA LEU A 559 5.08 -2.94 -42.95
C LEU A 559 4.96 -2.57 -44.44
N ILE A 560 3.77 -2.21 -44.92
CA ILE A 560 3.54 -1.73 -46.28
C ILE A 560 4.31 -0.43 -46.54
N VAL A 561 4.26 0.51 -45.57
CA VAL A 561 5.02 1.77 -45.62
C VAL A 561 6.52 1.50 -45.60
N VAL A 562 7.00 0.57 -44.76
CA VAL A 562 8.43 0.15 -44.73
C VAL A 562 8.85 -0.52 -46.03
N VAL A 563 8.01 -1.34 -46.65
CA VAL A 563 8.27 -1.95 -47.94
C VAL A 563 8.32 -0.88 -49.03
N VAL A 564 7.41 0.08 -49.01
CA VAL A 564 7.42 1.20 -49.96
C VAL A 564 8.63 2.13 -49.75
N ILE A 565 9.05 2.34 -48.47
CA ILE A 565 10.26 3.13 -48.15
C ILE A 565 11.55 2.37 -48.52
N ARG A 566 11.56 1.03 -48.36
CA ARG A 566 12.72 0.21 -48.79
C ARG A 566 12.90 0.11 -50.31
N LEU A 567 11.85 0.38 -51.10
CA LEU A 567 11.91 0.43 -52.54
C LEU A 567 12.33 1.81 -53.08
N ARG A 568 12.55 2.83 -52.20
CA ARG A 568 13.10 4.13 -52.58
C ARG A 568 14.63 4.12 -52.40
N PRO A 569 15.42 4.68 -53.31
CA PRO A 569 16.88 4.72 -53.16
C PRO A 569 17.27 5.54 -51.91
N ARG A 570 18.13 4.92 -51.11
CA ARG A 570 18.68 5.52 -49.88
C ARG A 570 19.57 6.72 -50.21
N HIS A 571 19.29 7.86 -49.63
CA HIS A 571 20.28 8.88 -49.37
C HIS A 571 20.92 8.56 -48.00
N ASP A 572 22.25 8.47 -47.99
CA ASP A 572 23.07 8.14 -46.86
C ASP A 572 22.80 9.11 -45.71
N ARG A 573 22.24 8.60 -44.58
CA ARG A 573 22.33 9.28 -43.29
C ARG A 573 23.63 8.89 -42.64
N VAL A 574 24.46 9.89 -42.40
CA VAL A 574 25.69 9.80 -41.63
C VAL A 574 25.32 9.24 -40.24
N ALA A 575 25.82 8.06 -39.93
CA ALA A 575 25.77 7.50 -38.58
C ALA A 575 26.67 8.37 -37.69
N VAL A 576 26.08 9.10 -36.79
CA VAL A 576 26.80 9.70 -35.67
C VAL A 576 27.25 8.54 -34.78
N ARG A 577 28.54 8.29 -34.75
CA ARG A 577 29.19 7.37 -33.80
C ARG A 577 29.00 7.99 -32.41
N PRO A 578 28.55 7.23 -31.40
CA PRO A 578 28.60 7.71 -30.00
C PRO A 578 30.06 7.99 -29.66
N ASP A 579 30.32 9.15 -29.08
CA ASP A 579 31.65 9.53 -28.53
C ASP A 579 32.09 8.42 -27.57
N GLY A 580 33.29 7.89 -27.85
CA GLY A 580 33.81 6.68 -27.23
C GLY A 580 34.04 6.82 -25.73
N ASP A 581 34.06 5.70 -25.01
CA ASP A 581 34.55 5.40 -23.64
C ASP A 581 34.23 6.39 -22.49
N ALA A 582 33.32 7.37 -22.67
CA ALA A 582 32.90 8.28 -21.61
C ALA A 582 32.25 7.48 -20.46
N PRO A 583 32.62 7.74 -19.17
CA PRO A 583 32.03 7.06 -18.03
C PRO A 583 30.51 7.16 -17.97
N LEU A 584 29.93 8.31 -18.38
CA LEU A 584 28.50 8.49 -18.54
C LEU A 584 28.22 9.51 -19.67
N ALA A 585 27.33 9.17 -20.57
CA ALA A 585 26.78 10.07 -21.60
C ALA A 585 25.25 10.00 -21.55
N ILE A 586 24.62 11.15 -21.37
CA ILE A 586 23.18 11.33 -21.35
C ILE A 586 22.81 12.15 -22.59
N THR A 587 21.85 11.65 -23.38
CA THR A 587 21.47 12.28 -24.65
C THR A 587 19.95 12.38 -24.78
N GLY A 588 19.42 13.61 -24.82
CA GLY A 588 18.00 13.89 -25.00
C GLY A 588 17.11 13.24 -23.95
N LEU A 589 17.63 13.05 -22.73
CA LEU A 589 16.98 12.26 -21.69
C LEU A 589 15.73 12.96 -21.18
N THR A 590 14.60 12.26 -21.29
CA THR A 590 13.29 12.77 -20.88
C THR A 590 12.59 11.73 -20.02
N LYS A 591 12.02 12.14 -18.89
CA LYS A 591 11.17 11.30 -18.04
C LYS A 591 9.89 12.03 -17.68
N ARG A 592 8.77 11.40 -18.04
CA ARG A 592 7.42 11.82 -17.69
C ARG A 592 6.79 10.76 -16.78
N TYR A 593 6.15 11.20 -15.70
CA TYR A 593 5.33 10.37 -14.83
C TYR A 593 3.87 10.77 -15.01
N GLY A 594 3.01 9.80 -15.31
CA GLY A 594 1.63 10.09 -15.70
C GLY A 594 1.56 11.03 -16.92
N ASP A 595 0.46 11.72 -17.09
CA ASP A 595 0.26 12.62 -18.23
C ASP A 595 0.81 14.03 -17.99
N ASP A 596 0.99 14.48 -16.75
CA ASP A 596 1.26 15.88 -16.41
C ASP A 596 2.62 16.18 -15.79
N TYR A 597 3.31 15.23 -15.17
CA TYR A 597 4.56 15.51 -14.45
C TYR A 597 5.80 15.18 -15.28
N LEU A 598 6.46 16.22 -15.83
CA LEU A 598 7.72 16.12 -16.57
C LEU A 598 8.91 16.31 -15.61
N ALA A 599 9.45 15.20 -15.13
CA ALA A 599 10.53 15.19 -14.14
C ALA A 599 11.91 15.53 -14.74
N VAL A 600 12.16 15.13 -15.99
CA VAL A 600 13.39 15.42 -16.75
C VAL A 600 12.98 15.70 -18.19
N ASP A 601 13.53 16.78 -18.79
CA ASP A 601 13.16 17.29 -20.10
C ASP A 601 14.39 17.60 -20.96
N ASP A 602 14.63 16.79 -21.97
CA ASP A 602 15.67 16.90 -22.98
C ASP A 602 17.10 17.13 -22.40
N LEU A 603 17.44 16.40 -21.34
CA LEU A 603 18.72 16.54 -20.65
C LEU A 603 19.84 15.89 -21.47
N THR A 604 20.90 16.67 -21.78
CA THR A 604 22.06 16.20 -22.53
C THR A 604 23.34 16.69 -21.90
N PHE A 605 24.22 15.77 -21.47
CA PHE A 605 25.60 16.07 -21.03
C PHE A 605 26.45 14.80 -21.03
N THR A 606 27.78 14.98 -21.00
CA THR A 606 28.76 13.89 -20.98
C THR A 606 29.77 14.09 -19.86
N VAL A 607 30.07 13.04 -19.13
CA VAL A 607 31.03 13.01 -18.02
C VAL A 607 32.36 12.46 -18.53
N GLN A 608 33.46 13.15 -18.20
CA GLN A 608 34.81 12.69 -18.61
C GLN A 608 35.47 11.86 -17.49
N PRO A 609 36.41 10.99 -17.83
CA PRO A 609 37.15 10.22 -16.84
C PRO A 609 37.88 11.10 -15.80
N GLY A 610 37.86 10.70 -14.55
CA GLY A 610 38.50 11.39 -13.43
C GLY A 610 37.80 12.63 -12.90
N MET A 611 36.59 12.96 -13.43
CA MET A 611 35.78 14.07 -12.90
C MET A 611 35.13 13.72 -11.57
N VAL A 612 35.02 14.71 -10.68
CA VAL A 612 34.03 14.75 -9.58
C VAL A 612 32.95 15.72 -10.03
N LEU A 613 31.87 15.19 -10.61
CA LEU A 613 30.78 15.98 -11.18
C LEU A 613 29.69 16.21 -10.13
N GLY A 614 29.31 17.49 -9.91
CA GLY A 614 28.13 17.88 -9.12
C GLY A 614 26.89 18.02 -9.99
N LEU A 615 25.85 17.26 -9.72
CA LEU A 615 24.51 17.45 -10.30
C LEU A 615 23.72 18.36 -9.36
N LEU A 616 23.64 19.65 -9.69
CA LEU A 616 23.15 20.69 -8.82
C LEU A 616 21.74 21.15 -9.21
N GLY A 617 20.90 21.47 -8.23
CA GLY A 617 19.57 22.04 -8.46
C GLY A 617 18.66 21.95 -7.23
N PRO A 618 17.58 22.75 -7.17
CA PRO A 618 16.63 22.69 -6.07
C PRO A 618 15.91 21.31 -5.98
N ASN A 619 15.15 21.11 -4.91
CA ASN A 619 14.30 19.93 -4.79
C ASN A 619 13.27 19.93 -5.94
N GLY A 620 13.01 18.76 -6.53
CA GLY A 620 12.16 18.66 -7.72
C GLY A 620 12.84 19.01 -9.06
N ALA A 621 14.13 19.39 -9.09
CA ALA A 621 14.84 19.68 -10.35
C ALA A 621 15.10 18.45 -11.25
N GLY A 622 14.78 17.24 -10.82
CA GLY A 622 14.97 15.99 -11.59
C GLY A 622 16.27 15.24 -11.32
N LYS A 623 17.08 15.64 -10.34
CA LYS A 623 18.40 15.04 -10.01
C LYS A 623 18.31 13.54 -9.72
N THR A 624 17.53 13.16 -8.70
CA THR A 624 17.34 11.76 -8.31
C THR A 624 16.74 10.92 -9.44
N THR A 625 15.79 11.47 -10.21
CA THR A 625 15.21 10.82 -11.39
C THR A 625 16.27 10.55 -12.45
N THR A 626 17.16 11.52 -12.72
CA THR A 626 18.29 11.35 -13.65
C THR A 626 19.26 10.27 -13.16
N MET A 627 19.59 10.26 -11.86
CA MET A 627 20.45 9.24 -11.25
C MET A 627 19.83 7.84 -11.35
N ARG A 628 18.52 7.70 -11.07
CA ARG A 628 17.81 6.42 -11.22
C ARG A 628 17.80 5.91 -12.67
N MET A 629 17.68 6.79 -13.66
CA MET A 629 17.81 6.43 -15.08
C MET A 629 19.26 6.04 -15.44
N ALA A 630 20.25 6.75 -14.88
CA ALA A 630 21.68 6.41 -15.09
C ALA A 630 22.09 5.05 -14.49
N MET A 631 21.31 4.54 -13.54
CA MET A 631 21.47 3.19 -12.96
C MET A 631 20.57 2.12 -13.60
N GLY A 632 19.74 2.49 -14.56
CA GLY A 632 18.77 1.57 -15.16
C GLY A 632 17.63 1.14 -14.21
N LEU A 633 17.40 1.85 -13.09
CA LEU A 633 16.33 1.56 -12.14
C LEU A 633 14.97 1.99 -12.69
N ILE A 634 14.93 3.04 -13.51
CA ILE A 634 13.74 3.48 -14.22
C ILE A 634 14.06 3.71 -15.70
N MET A 635 13.12 3.43 -16.57
CA MET A 635 13.28 3.67 -18.01
C MET A 635 12.97 5.12 -18.37
N PRO A 636 13.77 5.76 -19.25
CA PRO A 636 13.43 7.07 -19.80
C PRO A 636 12.18 6.98 -20.70
N THR A 637 11.42 8.06 -20.77
CA THR A 637 10.31 8.21 -21.72
C THR A 637 10.83 8.51 -23.15
N ALA A 638 11.94 9.26 -23.24
CA ALA A 638 12.66 9.53 -24.49
C ALA A 638 14.16 9.75 -24.19
N GLY A 639 14.99 9.70 -25.23
CA GLY A 639 16.43 9.79 -25.10
C GLY A 639 17.06 8.50 -24.61
N HIS A 640 18.34 8.55 -24.25
CA HIS A 640 19.06 7.38 -23.76
C HIS A 640 20.22 7.76 -22.85
N VAL A 641 20.64 6.78 -22.04
CA VAL A 641 21.85 6.84 -21.23
C VAL A 641 22.83 5.78 -21.71
N ALA A 642 24.08 6.13 -21.85
CA ALA A 642 25.18 5.21 -22.12
C ALA A 642 26.26 5.37 -21.05
N ALA A 643 26.83 4.28 -20.59
CA ALA A 643 27.98 4.25 -19.73
C ALA A 643 29.11 3.50 -20.43
N PHE A 644 30.32 4.09 -20.48
CA PHE A 644 31.47 3.48 -21.17
C PHE A 644 31.15 3.02 -22.60
N GLY A 645 30.36 3.82 -23.33
CA GLY A 645 29.94 3.52 -24.69
C GLY A 645 28.86 2.43 -24.82
N GLN A 646 28.35 1.87 -23.71
CA GLN A 646 27.31 0.83 -23.70
C GLN A 646 25.98 1.39 -23.19
N PRO A 647 24.83 0.98 -23.74
CA PRO A 647 23.52 1.47 -23.31
C PRO A 647 23.22 0.96 -21.88
N VAL A 648 22.63 1.85 -21.07
CA VAL A 648 22.18 1.54 -19.71
C VAL A 648 20.70 1.17 -19.73
N TYR A 649 20.37 0.01 -19.17
CA TYR A 649 19.02 -0.51 -18.92
C TYR A 649 19.05 -1.50 -17.76
N ALA A 650 17.92 -1.89 -17.22
CA ALA A 650 17.84 -2.85 -16.11
C ALA A 650 18.52 -4.19 -16.47
N GLY A 651 19.53 -4.60 -15.70
CA GLY A 651 20.30 -5.82 -15.95
C GLY A 651 21.41 -5.67 -17.00
N ALA A 652 21.69 -4.46 -17.52
CA ALA A 652 22.79 -4.25 -18.49
C ALA A 652 24.15 -4.64 -17.88
N PRO A 653 25.03 -5.39 -18.61
CA PRO A 653 26.33 -5.81 -18.07
C PRO A 653 27.23 -4.66 -17.62
N VAL A 654 27.06 -3.48 -18.23
CA VAL A 654 27.83 -2.26 -17.87
C VAL A 654 27.56 -1.78 -16.45
N LEU A 655 26.42 -2.10 -15.86
CA LEU A 655 26.07 -1.75 -14.47
C LEU A 655 27.03 -2.38 -13.46
N ALA A 656 27.74 -3.46 -13.83
CA ALA A 656 28.78 -4.04 -13.01
C ALA A 656 29.99 -3.11 -12.78
N ARG A 657 30.17 -2.08 -13.61
CA ARG A 657 31.20 -1.04 -13.53
C ARG A 657 30.73 0.22 -12.80
N ILE A 658 29.45 0.25 -12.36
CA ILE A 658 28.82 1.38 -11.67
C ILE A 658 28.56 0.99 -10.23
N GLY A 659 29.04 1.78 -9.30
CA GLY A 659 28.68 1.72 -7.88
C GLY A 659 27.70 2.84 -7.56
N ALA A 660 26.70 2.58 -6.73
CA ALA A 660 25.68 3.58 -6.46
C ALA A 660 25.20 3.57 -5.01
N LEU A 661 24.90 4.76 -4.50
CA LEU A 661 24.19 4.98 -3.24
C LEU A 661 23.05 5.97 -3.50
N VAL A 662 21.82 5.47 -3.46
CA VAL A 662 20.59 6.26 -3.68
C VAL A 662 19.62 5.95 -2.56
N GLU A 663 18.97 6.98 -2.00
CA GLU A 663 17.97 6.88 -0.93
C GLU A 663 18.48 6.35 0.42
N GLY A 664 19.79 6.37 0.63
CA GLY A 664 20.41 5.97 1.89
C GLY A 664 20.66 4.48 2.05
N PRO A 665 21.51 4.09 3.01
CA PRO A 665 21.95 2.72 3.17
C PRO A 665 21.00 1.89 4.04
N GLY A 666 20.48 0.79 3.50
CA GLY A 666 19.63 -0.21 4.19
C GLY A 666 20.44 -1.27 4.95
N PHE A 667 21.18 -0.89 5.99
CA PHE A 667 21.99 -1.85 6.77
C PHE A 667 21.19 -2.62 7.82
N LEU A 668 21.61 -3.87 8.06
CA LEU A 668 21.10 -4.68 9.15
C LEU A 668 21.74 -4.22 10.47
N PRO A 669 20.95 -3.64 11.42
CA PRO A 669 21.52 -2.97 12.60
C PRO A 669 22.24 -3.89 13.57
N HIS A 670 21.90 -5.17 13.57
CA HIS A 670 22.48 -6.19 14.47
C HIS A 670 23.79 -6.78 13.95
N LEU A 671 24.13 -6.56 12.70
CA LEU A 671 25.39 -6.96 12.09
C LEU A 671 26.45 -5.86 12.24
N THR A 672 27.72 -6.23 12.13
CA THR A 672 28.83 -5.26 12.04
C THR A 672 28.87 -4.61 10.66
N GLY A 673 29.61 -3.51 10.51
CA GLY A 673 29.82 -2.88 9.21
C GLY A 673 30.42 -3.87 8.20
N ARG A 674 31.45 -4.61 8.60
CA ARG A 674 32.10 -5.62 7.76
C ARG A 674 31.13 -6.72 7.33
N GLN A 675 30.30 -7.23 8.26
CA GLN A 675 29.31 -8.26 7.94
C GLN A 675 28.23 -7.76 6.97
N ASN A 676 27.81 -6.51 7.08
CA ASN A 676 26.86 -5.91 6.15
C ASN A 676 27.46 -5.81 4.74
N LEU A 677 28.72 -5.38 4.60
CA LEU A 677 29.40 -5.29 3.31
C LEU A 677 29.60 -6.68 2.67
N ASP A 678 30.01 -7.68 3.44
CA ASP A 678 30.17 -9.07 2.96
C ASP A 678 28.82 -9.65 2.50
N LEU A 679 27.75 -9.44 3.27
CA LEU A 679 26.41 -9.89 2.93
C LEU A 679 25.93 -9.24 1.62
N PHE A 680 26.11 -7.92 1.49
CA PHE A 680 25.76 -7.19 0.26
C PHE A 680 26.51 -7.73 -0.97
N TRP A 681 27.82 -7.97 -0.84
CA TRP A 681 28.66 -8.49 -1.94
C TRP A 681 28.19 -9.86 -2.42
N ARG A 682 27.88 -10.75 -1.47
CA ARG A 682 27.33 -12.07 -1.79
C ARG A 682 25.95 -11.99 -2.41
N ALA A 683 25.09 -11.13 -1.88
CA ALA A 683 23.73 -10.92 -2.42
C ALA A 683 23.74 -10.35 -3.84
N ALA A 684 24.76 -9.56 -4.19
CA ALA A 684 24.97 -9.06 -5.55
C ALA A 684 25.44 -10.13 -6.55
N GLY A 685 25.53 -11.42 -6.14
CA GLY A 685 25.96 -12.53 -6.99
C GLY A 685 27.46 -12.54 -7.31
N ARG A 686 28.27 -11.80 -6.54
CA ARG A 686 29.72 -11.64 -6.77
C ARG A 686 30.57 -12.40 -5.74
N GLY A 687 30.04 -13.45 -5.12
CA GLY A 687 30.63 -14.15 -3.99
C GLY A 687 32.08 -14.66 -4.19
N ASP A 688 32.46 -15.01 -5.42
CA ASP A 688 33.79 -15.53 -5.76
C ASP A 688 34.78 -14.45 -6.24
N ALA A 689 34.34 -13.22 -6.45
CA ALA A 689 35.17 -12.10 -6.85
C ALA A 689 35.75 -11.37 -5.64
N ASP A 690 36.95 -10.80 -5.78
CA ASP A 690 37.55 -9.97 -4.72
C ASP A 690 36.77 -8.67 -4.54
N PRO A 691 36.14 -8.43 -3.37
CA PRO A 691 35.42 -7.18 -3.08
C PRO A 691 36.36 -5.99 -2.90
N SER A 692 37.67 -6.19 -2.82
CA SER A 692 38.67 -5.18 -2.45
C SER A 692 38.34 -4.50 -1.11
N LEU A 693 37.81 -5.27 -0.17
CA LEU A 693 37.17 -4.77 1.04
C LEU A 693 38.08 -3.91 1.90
N ASP A 694 39.34 -4.35 2.11
CA ASP A 694 40.26 -3.62 2.99
C ASP A 694 40.66 -2.26 2.40
N GLU A 695 40.88 -2.18 1.09
CA GLU A 695 41.15 -0.88 0.41
C GLU A 695 39.96 0.05 0.44
N VAL A 696 38.77 -0.49 0.22
CA VAL A 696 37.53 0.29 0.28
C VAL A 696 37.28 0.84 1.70
N LEU A 697 37.59 0.02 2.72
CA LEU A 697 37.45 0.44 4.12
C LEU A 697 38.51 1.49 4.52
N ASP A 698 39.74 1.39 3.99
CA ASP A 698 40.77 2.40 4.18
C ASP A 698 40.37 3.73 3.54
N ILE A 699 39.81 3.70 2.32
CA ILE A 699 39.32 4.92 1.64
C ILE A 699 38.17 5.51 2.45
N ALA A 700 37.20 4.69 2.91
CA ALA A 700 36.02 5.17 3.66
C ALA A 700 36.38 5.67 5.07
N ASP A 701 37.59 5.42 5.56
CA ASP A 701 38.12 5.88 6.84
C ASP A 701 37.20 5.52 8.04
N LEU A 702 36.76 4.26 8.09
CA LEU A 702 35.91 3.75 9.16
C LEU A 702 36.72 3.19 10.34
N GLY A 703 38.00 2.85 10.12
CA GLY A 703 38.90 2.30 11.12
C GLY A 703 38.31 1.09 11.85
N SER A 704 38.53 0.97 13.16
CA SER A 704 38.00 -0.12 13.99
C SER A 704 36.48 -0.09 14.18
N ALA A 705 35.81 0.96 13.74
CA ALA A 705 34.37 1.06 13.83
C ALA A 705 33.66 0.03 12.92
N VAL A 706 34.32 -0.43 11.85
CA VAL A 706 33.75 -1.42 10.92
C VAL A 706 33.39 -2.75 11.62
N ASP A 707 34.05 -3.08 12.72
CA ASP A 707 33.83 -4.30 13.49
C ASP A 707 32.76 -4.11 14.61
N LYS A 708 32.22 -2.90 14.76
CA LYS A 708 31.09 -2.62 15.68
C LYS A 708 29.76 -2.82 14.96
N LYS A 709 28.71 -3.12 15.73
CA LYS A 709 27.33 -3.26 15.19
C LYS A 709 26.83 -1.93 14.65
N VAL A 710 26.20 -1.94 13.47
CA VAL A 710 25.74 -0.73 12.78
C VAL A 710 24.71 0.07 13.60
N ARG A 711 23.95 -0.58 14.50
CA ARG A 711 23.06 0.15 15.43
C ARG A 711 23.78 1.17 16.34
N THR A 712 25.11 1.03 16.51
CA THR A 712 25.92 1.94 17.34
C THR A 712 26.58 3.06 16.52
N TYR A 713 26.35 3.09 15.19
CA TYR A 713 26.96 4.06 14.32
C TYR A 713 26.27 5.42 14.39
N SER A 714 27.04 6.50 14.34
CA SER A 714 26.52 7.83 14.03
C SER A 714 25.97 7.87 12.60
N GLN A 715 25.21 8.91 12.26
CA GLN A 715 24.72 9.09 10.90
C GLN A 715 25.88 9.17 9.90
N GLY A 716 26.94 9.95 10.19
CA GLY A 716 28.10 10.03 9.32
C GLY A 716 28.86 8.72 9.15
N MET A 717 28.91 7.87 10.19
CA MET A 717 29.50 6.53 10.05
C MET A 717 28.64 5.62 9.16
N ARG A 718 27.32 5.70 9.26
CA ARG A 718 26.41 4.96 8.37
C ARG A 718 26.55 5.42 6.93
N GLN A 719 26.66 6.72 6.70
CA GLN A 719 26.84 7.30 5.37
C GLN A 719 28.18 6.85 4.75
N ARG A 720 29.28 6.90 5.49
CA ARG A 720 30.58 6.39 5.03
C ARG A 720 30.57 4.88 4.75
N LEU A 721 29.87 4.08 5.56
CA LEU A 721 29.68 2.67 5.29
C LEU A 721 28.84 2.45 4.00
N GLY A 722 27.84 3.29 3.73
CA GLY A 722 27.05 3.25 2.50
C GLY A 722 27.89 3.56 1.27
N ILE A 723 28.78 4.53 1.36
CA ILE A 723 29.74 4.84 0.30
C ILE A 723 30.74 3.69 0.13
N ALA A 724 31.26 3.12 1.22
CA ALA A 724 32.07 1.91 1.16
C ALA A 724 31.35 0.77 0.42
N GLN A 725 30.07 0.56 0.69
CA GLN A 725 29.25 -0.42 -0.03
C GLN A 725 29.20 -0.13 -1.54
N ALA A 726 28.98 1.13 -1.93
CA ALA A 726 28.96 1.53 -3.33
C ALA A 726 30.33 1.37 -4.03
N MET A 727 31.42 1.42 -3.27
CA MET A 727 32.79 1.28 -3.77
C MET A 727 33.29 -0.17 -3.87
N LEU A 728 32.53 -1.16 -3.35
CA LEU A 728 32.94 -2.57 -3.39
C LEU A 728 33.20 -3.03 -4.84
N GLY A 729 34.31 -3.73 -5.05
CA GLY A 729 34.76 -4.16 -6.37
C GLY A 729 35.34 -3.04 -7.21
N LYS A 730 35.56 -1.85 -6.67
CA LYS A 730 36.20 -0.67 -7.28
C LYS A 730 35.57 -0.28 -8.62
N PRO A 731 34.27 0.05 -8.66
CA PRO A 731 33.60 0.47 -9.90
C PRO A 731 34.29 1.69 -10.52
N ASP A 732 34.29 1.76 -11.86
CA ASP A 732 34.91 2.86 -12.62
C ASP A 732 34.12 4.16 -12.49
N LEU A 733 32.81 4.06 -12.21
CA LEU A 733 31.89 5.19 -12.00
C LEU A 733 31.14 5.01 -10.67
N LEU A 734 31.11 6.05 -9.86
CA LEU A 734 30.40 6.12 -8.59
C LEU A 734 29.27 7.16 -8.68
N LEU A 735 28.04 6.75 -8.38
CA LEU A 735 26.84 7.60 -8.37
C LEU A 735 26.33 7.73 -6.93
N LEU A 736 26.29 8.95 -6.38
CA LEU A 736 25.90 9.22 -4.99
C LEU A 736 24.83 10.30 -4.94
N ASP A 737 23.65 9.94 -4.42
CA ASP A 737 22.54 10.88 -4.26
C ASP A 737 22.60 11.50 -2.86
N GLU A 738 22.81 12.82 -2.81
CA GLU A 738 22.91 13.64 -1.60
C GLU A 738 23.80 13.04 -0.47
N PRO A 739 25.08 12.68 -0.75
CA PRO A 739 25.88 11.93 0.18
C PRO A 739 26.22 12.67 1.47
N THR A 740 26.04 13.99 1.53
CA THR A 740 26.34 14.88 2.65
C THR A 740 25.12 15.28 3.47
N ASN A 741 23.93 14.85 3.05
CA ASN A 741 22.69 15.25 3.69
C ASN A 741 22.62 14.79 5.17
N GLY A 742 22.33 15.73 6.07
CA GLY A 742 22.23 15.49 7.52
C GLY A 742 23.55 15.22 8.22
N LEU A 743 24.69 15.60 7.61
CA LEU A 743 26.01 15.54 8.22
C LEU A 743 26.42 16.92 8.78
N ASP A 744 27.21 16.91 9.88
CA ASP A 744 27.82 18.12 10.40
C ASP A 744 29.06 18.54 9.59
N PRO A 745 29.55 19.81 9.71
CA PRO A 745 30.67 20.29 8.90
C PRO A 745 31.96 19.45 8.98
N PRO A 746 32.39 18.89 10.14
CA PRO A 746 33.51 17.97 10.18
C PRO A 746 33.28 16.68 9.40
N GLN A 747 32.04 16.14 9.43
CA GLN A 747 31.67 14.93 8.70
C GLN A 747 31.61 15.17 7.20
N ILE A 748 31.11 16.34 6.75
CA ILE A 748 31.13 16.76 5.34
C ILE A 748 32.55 16.84 4.83
N LYS A 749 33.50 17.41 5.61
CA LYS A 749 34.91 17.45 5.24
C LYS A 749 35.50 16.05 5.09
N ALA A 750 35.26 15.16 6.06
CA ALA A 750 35.72 13.77 5.99
C ALA A 750 35.16 13.04 4.76
N MET A 751 33.89 13.29 4.40
CA MET A 751 33.23 12.73 3.21
C MET A 751 33.91 13.23 1.93
N ARG A 752 34.19 14.53 1.83
CA ARG A 752 34.91 15.11 0.70
C ARG A 752 36.27 14.44 0.49
N ASP A 753 37.04 14.28 1.57
CA ASP A 753 38.35 13.62 1.54
C ASP A 753 38.24 12.17 1.03
N VAL A 754 37.15 11.46 1.33
CA VAL A 754 36.84 10.12 0.80
C VAL A 754 36.63 10.19 -0.71
N LEU A 755 35.78 11.11 -1.21
CA LEU A 755 35.43 11.21 -2.62
C LEU A 755 36.65 11.62 -3.47
N HIS A 756 37.47 12.56 -2.98
CA HIS A 756 38.70 12.96 -3.66
C HIS A 756 39.71 11.80 -3.76
N ARG A 757 39.95 11.07 -2.66
CA ARG A 757 40.85 9.88 -2.70
C ARG A 757 40.37 8.85 -3.72
N TYR A 758 39.05 8.67 -3.88
CA TYR A 758 38.50 7.76 -4.87
C TYR A 758 38.71 8.27 -6.30
N ALA A 759 38.49 9.55 -6.55
CA ALA A 759 38.71 10.19 -7.85
C ALA A 759 40.20 10.25 -8.23
N ASP A 760 41.09 10.50 -7.26
CA ASP A 760 42.56 10.53 -7.48
C ASP A 760 43.10 9.19 -7.97
N SER A 761 42.40 8.09 -7.76
CA SER A 761 42.74 6.76 -8.32
C SER A 761 42.34 6.62 -9.80
N GLY A 762 41.90 7.70 -10.47
CA GLY A 762 41.52 7.75 -11.89
C GLY A 762 40.06 7.35 -12.17
N ARG A 763 39.23 7.22 -11.11
CA ARG A 763 37.82 6.89 -11.22
C ARG A 763 36.95 8.14 -11.29
N THR A 764 35.72 7.97 -11.74
CA THR A 764 34.78 9.09 -11.93
C THR A 764 33.71 9.06 -10.82
N VAL A 765 33.37 10.21 -10.29
CA VAL A 765 32.35 10.35 -9.23
C VAL A 765 31.30 11.35 -9.70
N ILE A 766 30.02 11.02 -9.53
CA ILE A 766 28.90 11.94 -9.72
C ILE A 766 28.13 12.02 -8.40
N ILE A 767 27.97 13.23 -7.91
CA ILE A 767 27.16 13.50 -6.71
C ILE A 767 25.98 14.40 -7.06
N SER A 768 24.83 14.16 -6.50
CA SER A 768 23.76 15.14 -6.46
C SER A 768 23.87 16.00 -5.19
N SER A 769 23.55 17.26 -5.29
CA SER A 769 23.43 18.14 -4.13
C SER A 769 22.49 19.31 -4.42
N HIS A 770 21.86 19.82 -3.38
CA HIS A 770 21.13 21.09 -3.41
C HIS A 770 21.91 22.21 -2.71
N LEU A 771 23.08 21.91 -2.13
CA LEU A 771 23.92 22.86 -1.37
C LEU A 771 25.10 23.34 -2.21
N LEU A 772 25.01 24.57 -2.71
CA LEU A 772 25.98 25.18 -3.60
C LEU A 772 27.40 25.25 -3.01
N GLY A 773 27.54 25.61 -1.74
CA GLY A 773 28.81 25.68 -1.07
C GLY A 773 29.54 24.34 -0.90
N GLU A 774 28.82 23.24 -0.89
CA GLU A 774 29.39 21.87 -0.87
C GLU A 774 29.94 21.49 -2.24
N VAL A 775 29.18 21.76 -3.31
CA VAL A 775 29.57 21.50 -4.69
C VAL A 775 30.80 22.29 -5.06
N GLU A 776 30.88 23.59 -4.66
CA GLU A 776 32.03 24.47 -4.87
C GLU A 776 33.32 23.90 -4.28
N GLN A 777 33.21 23.24 -3.13
CA GLN A 777 34.38 22.69 -2.41
C GLN A 777 34.70 21.21 -2.75
N THR A 778 33.76 20.47 -3.33
CA THR A 778 33.89 19.03 -3.55
C THR A 778 34.05 18.67 -5.02
N CYS A 779 33.44 19.42 -5.94
CA CYS A 779 33.34 19.03 -7.34
C CYS A 779 34.40 19.76 -8.21
N THR A 780 34.88 19.05 -9.23
CA THR A 780 35.73 19.65 -10.28
C THR A 780 34.89 20.32 -11.35
N ASP A 781 33.73 19.76 -11.61
CA ASP A 781 32.78 20.15 -12.66
C ASP A 781 31.33 20.13 -12.11
N VAL A 782 30.45 20.90 -12.69
CA VAL A 782 29.06 21.01 -12.29
C VAL A 782 28.12 20.99 -13.50
N VAL A 783 26.98 20.33 -13.31
CA VAL A 783 25.80 20.36 -14.19
C VAL A 783 24.66 20.91 -13.35
N VAL A 784 24.12 22.05 -13.76
CA VAL A 784 23.01 22.74 -13.07
C VAL A 784 21.69 22.38 -13.73
N MET A 785 20.76 21.87 -12.92
CA MET A 785 19.42 21.50 -13.36
C MET A 785 18.35 22.38 -12.73
N HIS A 786 17.37 22.79 -13.52
CA HIS A 786 16.17 23.47 -13.07
C HIS A 786 14.94 22.95 -13.83
N ARG A 787 13.86 22.59 -13.11
CA ARG A 787 12.60 22.07 -13.69
C ARG A 787 12.82 20.97 -14.77
N GLY A 788 13.70 20.03 -14.49
CA GLY A 788 14.02 18.92 -15.36
C GLY A 788 15.00 19.20 -16.51
N ARG A 789 15.44 20.44 -16.71
CA ARG A 789 16.31 20.87 -17.81
C ARG A 789 17.72 21.21 -17.34
N LEU A 790 18.66 21.06 -18.25
CA LEU A 790 20.02 21.58 -18.07
C LEU A 790 19.99 23.11 -18.29
N VAL A 791 20.42 23.86 -17.28
CA VAL A 791 20.51 25.32 -17.36
C VAL A 791 21.95 25.83 -17.42
N GLY A 792 22.94 25.03 -16.99
CA GLY A 792 24.35 25.37 -17.06
C GLY A 792 25.23 24.13 -16.82
N ALA A 793 26.43 24.14 -17.39
CA ALA A 793 27.44 23.10 -17.13
C ALA A 793 28.84 23.70 -17.36
N GLY A 794 29.83 23.27 -16.58
CA GLY A 794 31.22 23.70 -16.72
C GLY A 794 32.11 23.36 -15.54
N ARG A 795 33.38 23.72 -15.64
CA ARG A 795 34.33 23.57 -14.52
C ARG A 795 34.01 24.58 -13.42
N VAL A 796 33.99 24.12 -12.18
CA VAL A 796 33.73 24.99 -11.02
C VAL A 796 34.73 26.14 -10.99
N ALA A 797 36.02 25.90 -11.25
CA ALA A 797 37.07 26.92 -11.30
C ALA A 797 36.83 28.01 -12.39
N ASP A 798 36.28 27.59 -13.56
CA ASP A 798 36.02 28.54 -14.66
C ASP A 798 34.80 29.43 -14.36
N LEU A 799 33.77 28.84 -13.75
CA LEU A 799 32.56 29.54 -13.30
C LEU A 799 32.89 30.61 -12.22
N LEU A 800 33.79 30.26 -11.30
CA LEU A 800 34.24 31.19 -10.25
C LEU A 800 35.20 32.28 -10.78
N SER A 801 36.04 31.96 -11.76
CA SER A 801 37.00 32.91 -12.32
C SER A 801 36.36 33.96 -13.24
N SER A 802 35.27 33.63 -13.92
CA SER A 802 34.53 34.53 -14.81
C SER A 802 33.84 35.69 -14.06
N THR A 803 33.73 35.59 -12.71
CA THR A 803 32.96 36.51 -11.86
C THR A 803 33.81 37.00 -10.67
N ALA A 804 34.82 37.83 -10.89
CA ALA A 804 35.75 38.40 -9.91
C ALA A 804 35.25 38.43 -8.44
N GLY A 805 35.48 37.36 -7.67
CA GLY A 805 35.20 37.27 -6.22
C GLY A 805 33.76 36.88 -5.80
N ARG A 806 32.89 36.44 -6.72
CA ARG A 806 31.56 35.95 -6.40
C ARG A 806 31.62 34.46 -6.05
N ARG A 807 30.62 34.00 -5.30
CA ARG A 807 30.42 32.58 -4.95
C ARG A 807 29.58 31.87 -6.05
N LEU A 808 29.65 30.55 -6.10
CA LEU A 808 28.82 29.73 -7.00
C LEU A 808 27.32 30.01 -6.82
N GLU A 809 26.94 30.48 -5.65
CA GLU A 809 25.57 30.87 -5.29
C GLU A 809 25.09 32.09 -6.10
N ASP A 810 25.95 33.07 -6.30
CA ASP A 810 25.64 34.28 -7.09
C ASP A 810 25.48 33.92 -8.59
N VAL A 811 26.32 33.00 -9.08
CA VAL A 811 26.28 32.51 -10.46
C VAL A 811 25.02 31.68 -10.69
N PHE A 812 24.62 30.86 -9.72
CA PHE A 812 23.40 30.08 -9.77
C PHE A 812 22.14 30.93 -9.84
N LEU A 813 22.05 31.98 -9.00
CA LEU A 813 20.94 32.94 -9.01
C LEU A 813 20.85 33.72 -10.34
N GLU A 814 21.96 34.03 -10.97
CA GLU A 814 21.99 34.66 -12.27
C GLU A 814 21.54 33.73 -13.42
N ILE A 815 21.92 32.44 -13.34
CA ILE A 815 21.54 31.40 -14.34
C ILE A 815 20.07 31.02 -14.23
N VAL A 816 19.53 30.97 -13.01
CA VAL A 816 18.15 30.50 -12.76
C VAL A 816 17.12 31.62 -12.90
N GLY A 817 17.58 32.91 -12.84
CA GLY A 817 16.75 34.10 -13.06
C GLY A 817 15.80 34.42 -11.90
N ASP A 818 15.07 35.56 -12.06
CA ASP A 818 14.15 36.14 -11.06
C ASP A 818 12.89 35.28 -10.71
N ASP A 819 12.77 34.08 -11.20
CA ASP A 819 11.63 33.15 -10.93
C ASP A 819 11.55 32.66 -9.46
N LEU A 820 12.53 33.02 -8.61
CA LEU A 820 12.56 32.69 -7.18
C LEU A 820 11.81 33.68 -6.28
N THR A 821 11.24 34.75 -6.81
CA THR A 821 10.57 35.80 -6.00
C THR A 821 9.05 35.59 -5.82
N VAL A 822 8.48 34.46 -6.27
CA VAL A 822 7.07 34.18 -6.05
C VAL A 822 6.97 32.83 -5.33
N GLY A 823 6.98 32.86 -4.00
CA GLY A 823 6.62 31.69 -3.18
C GLY A 823 7.40 31.55 -1.87
N LEU A 824 7.30 32.53 -0.99
CA LEU A 824 7.37 32.34 0.47
C LEU A 824 6.11 32.98 1.04
N PRO A 825 5.33 32.28 1.83
CA PRO A 825 5.31 32.50 3.27
C PRO A 825 5.94 31.36 4.05
#